data_ea266340bfa12870db677486a7454bcc
#
_entry.id   ea266340bfa12870db677486a7454bcc
#
_cell.length_a   1.000
_cell.length_b   1.000
_cell.length_c   1.000
_cell.angle_alpha   90.00
_cell.angle_beta   90.00
_cell.angle_gamma   90.00
#
_symmetry.space_group_name_H-M   'P 1'
#
loop_
_entity.id
_entity.type
_entity.pdbx_description
1 polymer ?
#
loop_
_entity_poly.entity_id
_entity_poly.type
_entity_poly.pdbx_seq_one_letter_code
_entity_poly.pdbx_strand_id
1 'polypeptide(L)'
;MMRKLLKYIFLMKNTILIFFLFATLFAKAQIPVLENYNPIWKTQSNNPSESMPLGGGDIGLNVWVEKGDLYFYFSRSGTFDEHNTLLKLGRVKVSLTPNPFKDKEGFRQELVLEDGYVSIIQNNTKIKLWVDVFKPVIHLDLDSKTTVKMTASYESWRHKNRDSKGKANNANSYKWAPQGEIVTFKDSIAFENDGVQFYHRNRQETVFDVTVKQQKMESVKDQMLNPLANLTFGGFMTGDNFKSDGTYSGKYQDTDFKGFSLSSVKPSKKQSLELHLYTNQNDINSWNTNLKNQISDYKTKGKQAEKNTIKWWNNFWNRSFIYTQKNQSTAKDSVYQIGQNYQLFRYMLGCNAYGKYPTKFNGGLFTVDPVFTNPDLNFTPDFRNWGGGTMTAQNQRLVYFPMVKSGDFDMMKSQLDYYLGLQKNAELRSQVYWKHGGAAFTEQLENFGLPNPAEYEWKRPADYDPGMEYNAWLEYEWDTVFEFCQMMLQQKEFAGEDIQKYNSFIISCLRFFDEHYQYLAKHRGRKALDGNGHLILYPGSGAETYKMANNANSTISALQVITKQLLNLSSKELSKEDSNYLKGFQTRIPPLNFRTFDGHTTLAPAKSWERINNSEVPQLYPVYPWGIYGIGKPDLETALNTWKYDTDAIKFRSHVGWKQDNIFAARLGLTNEAAKYNLLKMGNSDRRFPAFWGPGFDWVPDHNWGGSGMIGMQEMLLQESNGKIHLFPAWPKGWDVHFKLHATQNTTVEVELVNGELKVLKIIPEERKKDIINLLNKSAEEKINLK
;
A
#
# COMPACT_ATOMS: atom_id res chain seq x y z
N MET A 1 -71.70 -2.09 -15.00
CA MET A 1 -70.69 -2.49 -13.98
C MET A 1 -69.53 -3.27 -14.58
N MET A 2 -69.76 -4.24 -15.46
CA MET A 2 -68.79 -5.10 -16.09
C MET A 2 -67.68 -4.38 -16.94
N ARG A 3 -68.01 -3.26 -17.65
CA ARG A 3 -67.05 -2.48 -18.44
C ARG A 3 -66.06 -1.67 -17.62
N LYS A 4 -66.37 -1.32 -16.37
CA LYS A 4 -65.41 -0.64 -15.46
C LYS A 4 -64.42 -1.62 -14.82
N LEU A 5 -64.84 -2.85 -14.55
CA LEU A 5 -63.99 -3.92 -13.99
C LEU A 5 -62.91 -4.37 -15.00
N LEU A 6 -63.27 -4.50 -16.28
CA LEU A 6 -62.33 -4.87 -17.36
C LEU A 6 -61.26 -3.79 -17.59
N LYS A 7 -61.60 -2.50 -17.42
CA LYS A 7 -60.61 -1.41 -17.55
C LYS A 7 -59.62 -1.40 -16.35
N TYR A 8 -60.08 -1.72 -15.13
CA TYR A 8 -59.22 -1.86 -13.97
C TYR A 8 -58.27 -3.06 -14.06
N ILE A 9 -58.73 -4.20 -14.57
CA ILE A 9 -57.92 -5.40 -14.77
C ILE A 9 -56.86 -5.18 -15.88
N PHE A 10 -57.21 -4.40 -16.94
CA PHE A 10 -56.24 -4.06 -18.00
C PHE A 10 -55.20 -3.04 -17.54
N LEU A 11 -55.57 -2.06 -16.70
CA LEU A 11 -54.63 -1.14 -16.07
C LEU A 11 -53.71 -1.88 -15.06
N MET A 12 -54.23 -2.76 -14.23
CA MET A 12 -53.43 -3.55 -13.29
C MET A 12 -52.45 -4.49 -14.01
N LYS A 13 -52.86 -5.13 -15.13
CA LYS A 13 -51.91 -5.95 -15.93
C LYS A 13 -50.80 -5.13 -16.56
N ASN A 14 -51.08 -3.95 -17.06
CA ASN A 14 -50.07 -3.10 -17.64
C ASN A 14 -49.12 -2.47 -16.55
N THR A 15 -49.66 -2.17 -15.38
CA THR A 15 -48.84 -1.67 -14.25
C THR A 15 -47.95 -2.77 -13.67
N ILE A 16 -48.40 -4.00 -13.61
CA ILE A 16 -47.61 -5.16 -13.17
C ILE A 16 -46.56 -5.50 -14.23
N LEU A 17 -46.88 -5.39 -15.54
CA LEU A 17 -45.92 -5.62 -16.64
C LEU A 17 -44.80 -4.54 -16.64
N ILE A 18 -45.14 -3.27 -16.35
CA ILE A 18 -44.18 -2.18 -16.24
C ILE A 18 -43.33 -2.35 -14.99
N PHE A 19 -43.91 -2.84 -13.87
CA PHE A 19 -43.11 -3.16 -12.64
C PHE A 19 -42.18 -4.38 -12.86
N PHE A 20 -42.59 -5.38 -13.64
CA PHE A 20 -41.73 -6.50 -14.00
C PHE A 20 -40.65 -6.09 -15.04
N LEU A 21 -40.92 -5.18 -15.97
CA LEU A 21 -39.90 -4.63 -16.86
C LEU A 21 -38.89 -3.74 -16.12
N PHE A 22 -39.31 -3.00 -15.05
CA PHE A 22 -38.35 -2.25 -14.20
C PHE A 22 -37.59 -3.14 -13.21
N ALA A 23 -38.12 -4.28 -12.79
CA ALA A 23 -37.45 -5.25 -11.92
C ALA A 23 -36.38 -6.09 -12.63
N THR A 24 -36.39 -6.17 -13.95
CA THR A 24 -35.40 -6.91 -14.75
C THR A 24 -34.25 -6.02 -15.26
N LEU A 25 -34.26 -4.71 -14.98
CA LEU A 25 -33.21 -3.77 -15.36
C LEU A 25 -32.13 -3.58 -14.29
N PHE A 26 -32.15 -4.37 -13.22
CA PHE A 26 -30.96 -4.64 -12.40
C PHE A 26 -30.21 -5.87 -12.94
N ALA A 27 -30.07 -5.99 -14.24
CA ALA A 27 -28.99 -6.78 -14.82
C ALA A 27 -27.69 -6.18 -14.30
N LYS A 28 -26.86 -6.98 -13.59
CA LYS A 28 -25.48 -6.66 -13.29
C LYS A 28 -24.91 -5.96 -14.52
N ALA A 29 -24.54 -4.69 -14.41
CA ALA A 29 -23.66 -4.08 -15.40
C ALA A 29 -22.34 -4.84 -15.27
N GLN A 30 -22.22 -5.93 -16.00
CA GLN A 30 -20.95 -6.62 -16.19
C GLN A 30 -19.95 -5.57 -16.64
N ILE A 31 -18.77 -5.53 -16.03
CA ILE A 31 -17.64 -4.75 -16.50
C ILE A 31 -16.92 -5.65 -17.52
N PRO A 32 -17.36 -5.68 -18.80
CA PRO A 32 -16.96 -6.75 -19.74
C PRO A 32 -15.47 -6.75 -20.04
N VAL A 33 -14.74 -5.67 -19.66
CA VAL A 33 -13.32 -5.47 -19.94
C VAL A 33 -12.44 -6.01 -18.83
N LEU A 34 -12.88 -5.93 -17.56
CA LEU A 34 -12.09 -6.39 -16.41
C LEU A 34 -11.83 -7.90 -16.46
N GLU A 35 -12.81 -8.70 -16.90
CA GLU A 35 -12.69 -10.15 -17.05
C GLU A 35 -11.53 -10.55 -17.98
N ASN A 36 -11.23 -9.74 -19.01
CA ASN A 36 -10.11 -9.98 -19.92
C ASN A 36 -8.75 -9.88 -19.24
N TYR A 37 -8.66 -9.26 -18.05
CA TYR A 37 -7.43 -9.13 -17.27
C TYR A 37 -7.27 -10.20 -16.19
N ASN A 38 -8.24 -11.11 -16.01
CA ASN A 38 -8.12 -12.21 -15.07
C ASN A 38 -6.87 -13.06 -15.36
N PRO A 39 -5.97 -13.28 -14.40
CA PRO A 39 -4.92 -14.28 -14.54
C PRO A 39 -5.52 -15.67 -14.59
N ILE A 40 -5.20 -16.42 -15.62
CA ILE A 40 -5.68 -17.79 -15.84
C ILE A 40 -4.49 -18.72 -16.06
N TRP A 41 -4.37 -19.72 -15.20
CA TRP A 41 -3.33 -20.74 -15.30
C TRP A 41 -3.94 -22.09 -15.69
N LYS A 42 -3.38 -22.70 -16.73
CA LYS A 42 -3.78 -24.01 -17.24
C LYS A 42 -2.87 -25.15 -16.77
N THR A 43 -1.87 -24.82 -15.94
CA THR A 43 -0.94 -25.78 -15.34
C THR A 43 -0.83 -25.52 -13.85
N GLN A 44 -0.53 -26.54 -13.08
CA GLN A 44 -0.18 -26.39 -11.68
C GLN A 44 1.12 -25.63 -11.51
N SER A 45 1.36 -25.11 -10.32
CA SER A 45 2.58 -24.40 -9.94
C SER A 45 3.69 -25.39 -9.55
N ASN A 46 4.94 -24.95 -9.67
CA ASN A 46 6.09 -25.74 -9.24
C ASN A 46 6.43 -25.52 -7.76
N ASN A 47 6.11 -24.34 -7.23
CA ASN A 47 6.44 -23.91 -5.87
C ASN A 47 5.67 -22.62 -5.53
N PRO A 48 5.77 -22.06 -4.29
CA PRO A 48 5.01 -20.87 -3.87
C PRO A 48 5.37 -19.57 -4.60
N SER A 49 6.53 -19.48 -5.27
CA SER A 49 6.86 -18.29 -6.06
C SER A 49 5.95 -18.11 -7.29
N GLU A 50 5.29 -19.20 -7.70
CA GLU A 50 4.28 -19.22 -8.75
C GLU A 50 2.86 -19.11 -8.17
N SER A 51 2.68 -18.57 -6.96
CA SER A 51 1.40 -18.41 -6.32
C SER A 51 0.59 -17.25 -6.91
N MET A 52 -0.72 -17.36 -6.79
CA MET A 52 -1.70 -16.33 -7.15
C MET A 52 -2.12 -15.57 -5.88
N PRO A 53 -2.02 -14.22 -5.84
CA PRO A 53 -2.47 -13.47 -4.68
C PRO A 53 -3.99 -13.52 -4.55
N LEU A 54 -4.46 -13.56 -3.30
CA LEU A 54 -5.87 -13.46 -2.94
C LEU A 54 -5.97 -12.70 -1.61
N GLY A 55 -7.02 -11.92 -1.40
CA GLY A 55 -7.19 -11.26 -0.10
C GLY A 55 -8.46 -10.46 0.03
N GLY A 56 -8.61 -9.82 1.18
CA GLY A 56 -9.73 -8.96 1.52
C GLY A 56 -9.58 -8.43 2.96
N GLY A 57 -10.10 -7.22 3.20
CA GLY A 57 -10.04 -6.58 4.50
C GLY A 57 -8.61 -6.28 4.94
N ASP A 58 -8.02 -7.16 5.74
CA ASP A 58 -6.65 -7.06 6.24
C ASP A 58 -5.86 -8.38 6.10
N ILE A 59 -6.33 -9.29 5.24
CA ILE A 59 -5.78 -10.64 5.05
C ILE A 59 -5.30 -10.80 3.61
N GLY A 60 -4.11 -11.38 3.44
CA GLY A 60 -3.55 -11.74 2.14
C GLY A 60 -3.11 -13.20 2.10
N LEU A 61 -3.35 -13.86 0.99
CA LEU A 61 -2.99 -15.24 0.72
C LEU A 61 -2.11 -15.36 -0.54
N ASN A 62 -1.17 -16.30 -0.50
CA ASN A 62 -0.50 -16.82 -1.69
C ASN A 62 -1.08 -18.20 -1.99
N VAL A 63 -1.78 -18.36 -3.11
CA VAL A 63 -2.56 -19.58 -3.45
C VAL A 63 -1.90 -20.32 -4.61
N TRP A 64 -1.58 -21.61 -4.44
CA TRP A 64 -1.03 -22.45 -5.52
C TRP A 64 -1.47 -23.90 -5.40
N VAL A 65 -1.47 -24.60 -6.53
CA VAL A 65 -1.64 -26.06 -6.58
C VAL A 65 -0.33 -26.69 -7.03
N GLU A 66 0.19 -27.63 -6.25
CA GLU A 66 1.45 -28.34 -6.50
C GLU A 66 1.23 -29.84 -6.29
N LYS A 67 1.61 -30.63 -7.30
CA LYS A 67 1.51 -32.11 -7.26
C LYS A 67 0.14 -32.66 -6.84
N GLY A 68 -0.91 -31.93 -7.23
CA GLY A 68 -2.30 -32.31 -6.96
C GLY A 68 -2.85 -31.84 -5.61
N ASP A 69 -2.07 -31.21 -4.75
CA ASP A 69 -2.53 -30.63 -3.50
C ASP A 69 -2.64 -29.10 -3.63
N LEU A 70 -3.67 -28.53 -3.03
CA LEU A 70 -3.82 -27.09 -2.92
C LEU A 70 -3.10 -26.60 -1.67
N TYR A 71 -2.34 -25.56 -1.83
CA TYR A 71 -1.63 -24.86 -0.75
C TYR A 71 -2.00 -23.38 -0.73
N PHE A 72 -2.00 -22.80 0.46
CA PHE A 72 -1.94 -21.36 0.60
C PHE A 72 -1.17 -20.92 1.85
N TYR A 73 -0.27 -19.96 1.70
CA TYR A 73 0.19 -19.13 2.81
C TYR A 73 -0.89 -18.11 3.14
N PHE A 74 -0.99 -17.72 4.41
CA PHE A 74 -1.87 -16.63 4.79
C PHE A 74 -1.19 -15.70 5.80
N SER A 75 -1.42 -14.42 5.58
CA SER A 75 -0.84 -13.30 6.33
C SER A 75 -1.95 -12.34 6.73
N ARG A 76 -1.76 -11.61 7.82
CA ARG A 76 -2.68 -10.58 8.26
C ARG A 76 -1.93 -9.32 8.64
N SER A 77 -2.51 -8.14 8.43
CA SER A 77 -1.95 -6.88 8.89
C SER A 77 -1.85 -6.86 10.42
N GLY A 78 -0.67 -6.49 10.96
CA GLY A 78 -0.48 -6.34 12.40
C GLY A 78 -0.03 -7.58 13.16
N THR A 79 0.37 -8.66 12.47
CA THR A 79 0.90 -9.89 13.12
C THR A 79 2.40 -9.78 13.39
N PHE A 80 2.79 -8.81 14.23
CA PHE A 80 4.19 -8.55 14.60
C PHE A 80 4.59 -9.32 15.85
N ASP A 81 5.71 -10.07 15.79
CA ASP A 81 6.28 -10.71 16.97
C ASP A 81 6.97 -9.69 17.90
N GLU A 82 7.52 -10.15 19.02
CA GLU A 82 8.22 -9.33 20.01
C GLU A 82 9.47 -8.63 19.48
N HIS A 83 10.02 -9.09 18.37
CA HIS A 83 11.16 -8.51 17.65
C HIS A 83 10.72 -7.67 16.44
N ASN A 84 9.41 -7.48 16.30
CA ASN A 84 8.77 -6.74 15.23
C ASN A 84 8.91 -7.39 13.83
N THR A 85 9.03 -8.71 13.78
CA THR A 85 8.92 -9.46 12.52
C THR A 85 7.43 -9.56 12.14
N LEU A 86 7.06 -9.22 10.91
CA LEU A 86 5.71 -9.44 10.39
C LEU A 86 5.55 -10.93 10.02
N LEU A 87 5.01 -11.71 10.95
CA LEU A 87 4.86 -13.15 10.80
C LEU A 87 3.68 -13.52 9.89
N LYS A 88 3.88 -14.52 9.02
CA LYS A 88 2.76 -15.24 8.42
C LYS A 88 2.05 -16.06 9.50
N LEU A 89 0.74 -16.24 9.33
CA LEU A 89 -0.03 -17.05 10.27
C LEU A 89 0.12 -18.56 10.06
N GLY A 90 0.75 -18.98 8.95
CA GLY A 90 1.03 -20.37 8.62
C GLY A 90 0.78 -20.69 7.16
N ARG A 91 0.74 -22.01 6.87
CA ARG A 91 0.33 -22.57 5.59
C ARG A 91 -0.79 -23.57 5.79
N VAL A 92 -1.75 -23.58 4.86
CA VAL A 92 -2.75 -24.66 4.81
C VAL A 92 -2.48 -25.49 3.56
N LYS A 93 -2.51 -26.82 3.76
CA LYS A 93 -2.50 -27.82 2.70
C LYS A 93 -3.85 -28.50 2.62
N VAL A 94 -4.44 -28.59 1.42
CA VAL A 94 -5.71 -29.29 1.20
C VAL A 94 -5.49 -30.41 0.18
N SER A 95 -5.80 -31.64 0.60
CA SER A 95 -5.72 -32.85 -0.23
C SER A 95 -7.10 -33.50 -0.38
N LEU A 96 -7.39 -34.03 -1.56
CA LEU A 96 -8.66 -34.70 -1.86
C LEU A 96 -8.43 -36.20 -2.13
N THR A 97 -9.38 -37.06 -1.74
CA THR A 97 -9.35 -38.52 -2.03
C THR A 97 -10.73 -38.97 -2.48
N PRO A 98 -10.90 -39.49 -3.73
CA PRO A 98 -9.89 -39.52 -4.78
C PRO A 98 -9.45 -38.11 -5.18
N ASN A 99 -8.22 -37.95 -5.66
CA ASN A 99 -7.67 -36.62 -5.97
C ASN A 99 -7.87 -36.29 -7.46
N PRO A 100 -8.76 -35.33 -7.80
CA PRO A 100 -9.02 -34.95 -9.18
C PRO A 100 -7.86 -34.13 -9.80
N PHE A 101 -6.98 -33.54 -8.96
CA PHE A 101 -5.88 -32.67 -9.42
C PHE A 101 -4.60 -33.46 -9.73
N LYS A 102 -4.57 -34.80 -9.63
CA LYS A 102 -3.42 -35.60 -10.06
C LYS A 102 -3.24 -35.64 -11.58
N ASP A 103 -4.32 -35.49 -12.33
CA ASP A 103 -4.27 -35.42 -13.77
C ASP A 103 -3.68 -34.07 -14.21
N LYS A 104 -2.94 -34.07 -15.31
CA LYS A 104 -2.33 -32.83 -15.83
C LYS A 104 -3.26 -32.06 -16.78
N GLU A 105 -4.21 -32.77 -17.41
CA GLU A 105 -5.11 -32.18 -18.40
C GLU A 105 -6.36 -31.59 -17.76
N GLY A 106 -6.82 -30.46 -18.33
CA GLY A 106 -8.06 -29.82 -17.87
C GLY A 106 -7.94 -28.98 -16.61
N PHE A 107 -6.72 -28.79 -16.06
CA PHE A 107 -6.50 -27.89 -14.92
C PHE A 107 -6.72 -26.43 -15.30
N ARG A 108 -7.42 -25.70 -14.43
CA ARG A 108 -7.61 -24.25 -14.53
C ARG A 108 -7.60 -23.64 -13.14
N GLN A 109 -6.73 -22.68 -12.91
CA GLN A 109 -6.74 -21.78 -11.75
C GLN A 109 -6.91 -20.35 -12.26
N GLU A 110 -7.84 -19.62 -11.69
CA GLU A 110 -8.21 -18.27 -12.13
C GLU A 110 -8.43 -17.34 -10.94
N LEU A 111 -7.85 -16.14 -11.03
CA LEU A 111 -8.23 -15.04 -10.16
C LEU A 111 -9.38 -14.28 -10.82
N VAL A 112 -10.57 -14.38 -10.25
CA VAL A 112 -11.76 -13.65 -10.71
C VAL A 112 -11.76 -12.28 -10.05
N LEU A 113 -11.21 -11.28 -10.74
CA LEU A 113 -10.98 -9.94 -10.21
C LEU A 113 -12.27 -9.24 -9.79
N GLU A 114 -13.32 -9.36 -10.62
CA GLU A 114 -14.60 -8.67 -10.38
C GLU A 114 -15.22 -9.03 -9.03
N ASP A 115 -15.14 -10.28 -8.62
CA ASP A 115 -15.74 -10.83 -7.41
C ASP A 115 -14.72 -11.10 -6.29
N GLY A 116 -13.40 -10.96 -6.57
CA GLY A 116 -12.33 -11.08 -5.59
C GLY A 116 -12.11 -12.50 -5.02
N TYR A 117 -12.19 -13.54 -5.85
CA TYR A 117 -11.91 -14.92 -5.42
C TYR A 117 -11.00 -15.68 -6.38
N VAL A 118 -10.36 -16.74 -5.89
CA VAL A 118 -9.63 -17.71 -6.72
C VAL A 118 -10.52 -18.94 -6.96
N SER A 119 -10.67 -19.30 -8.25
CA SER A 119 -11.34 -20.51 -8.70
C SER A 119 -10.31 -21.53 -9.16
N ILE A 120 -10.40 -22.77 -8.67
CA ILE A 120 -9.56 -23.89 -9.09
C ILE A 120 -10.51 -24.99 -9.60
N ILE A 121 -10.35 -25.36 -10.87
CA ILE A 121 -11.25 -26.32 -11.54
C ILE A 121 -10.41 -27.40 -12.18
N GLN A 122 -10.81 -28.63 -11.98
CA GLN A 122 -10.34 -29.78 -12.77
C GLN A 122 -11.43 -30.83 -12.88
N ASN A 123 -11.69 -31.28 -14.09
CA ASN A 123 -12.77 -32.23 -14.39
C ASN A 123 -14.12 -31.71 -13.83
N ASN A 124 -14.71 -32.44 -12.93
CA ASN A 124 -15.99 -32.14 -12.32
C ASN A 124 -15.88 -31.55 -10.91
N THR A 125 -14.70 -31.10 -10.50
CA THR A 125 -14.42 -30.56 -9.16
C THR A 125 -14.01 -29.09 -9.27
N LYS A 126 -14.65 -28.25 -8.48
CA LYS A 126 -14.37 -26.84 -8.33
C LYS A 126 -14.07 -26.54 -6.86
N ILE A 127 -12.98 -25.85 -6.62
CA ILE A 127 -12.69 -25.19 -5.34
C ILE A 127 -12.79 -23.68 -5.56
N LYS A 128 -13.49 -23.00 -4.65
CA LYS A 128 -13.54 -21.55 -4.56
C LYS A 128 -12.87 -21.14 -3.25
N LEU A 129 -11.89 -20.26 -3.34
CA LEU A 129 -11.19 -19.67 -2.19
C LEU A 129 -11.43 -18.16 -2.18
N TRP A 130 -11.92 -17.61 -1.07
CA TRP A 130 -12.24 -16.20 -0.93
C TRP A 130 -12.02 -15.71 0.51
N VAL A 131 -11.89 -14.39 0.69
CA VAL A 131 -11.67 -13.74 1.98
C VAL A 131 -12.79 -12.73 2.22
N ASP A 132 -13.44 -12.80 3.38
CA ASP A 132 -14.45 -11.81 3.77
C ASP A 132 -13.77 -10.44 4.01
N VAL A 133 -14.18 -9.42 3.26
CA VAL A 133 -13.63 -8.05 3.36
C VAL A 133 -13.95 -7.39 4.71
N PHE A 134 -15.06 -7.77 5.35
CA PHE A 134 -15.58 -7.11 6.55
C PHE A 134 -15.30 -7.86 7.85
N LYS A 135 -14.94 -9.14 7.74
CA LYS A 135 -14.61 -10.00 8.87
C LYS A 135 -13.36 -10.81 8.58
N PRO A 136 -12.49 -11.03 9.55
CA PRO A 136 -11.23 -11.71 9.32
C PRO A 136 -11.43 -13.24 9.19
N VAL A 137 -12.09 -13.64 8.10
CA VAL A 137 -12.41 -15.05 7.81
C VAL A 137 -11.99 -15.42 6.38
N ILE A 138 -11.27 -16.53 6.26
CA ILE A 138 -10.90 -17.14 4.99
C ILE A 138 -11.85 -18.32 4.74
N HIS A 139 -12.39 -18.42 3.53
CA HIS A 139 -13.32 -19.48 3.12
C HIS A 139 -12.76 -20.31 1.98
N LEU A 140 -12.94 -21.61 2.07
CA LEU A 140 -12.70 -22.56 1.00
C LEU A 140 -13.94 -23.42 0.82
N ASP A 141 -14.55 -23.33 -0.36
CA ASP A 141 -15.74 -24.07 -0.74
C ASP A 141 -15.40 -25.07 -1.84
N LEU A 142 -15.70 -26.33 -1.61
CA LEU A 142 -15.57 -27.42 -2.60
C LEU A 142 -16.94 -27.77 -3.14
N ASP A 143 -17.06 -27.87 -4.46
CA ASP A 143 -18.20 -28.45 -5.18
C ASP A 143 -17.69 -29.47 -6.19
N SER A 144 -18.12 -30.74 -6.07
CA SER A 144 -17.72 -31.83 -6.94
C SER A 144 -18.92 -32.68 -7.35
N LYS A 145 -18.94 -33.19 -8.59
CA LYS A 145 -19.96 -34.11 -9.04
C LYS A 145 -19.81 -35.50 -8.41
N THR A 146 -18.62 -35.87 -7.98
CA THR A 146 -18.29 -37.11 -7.26
C THR A 146 -18.01 -36.83 -5.78
N THR A 147 -18.28 -37.80 -4.91
CA THR A 147 -17.91 -37.66 -3.50
C THR A 147 -16.42 -37.77 -3.31
N VAL A 148 -15.84 -36.87 -2.54
CA VAL A 148 -14.40 -36.84 -2.18
C VAL A 148 -14.25 -36.65 -0.68
N LYS A 149 -13.24 -37.29 -0.07
CA LYS A 149 -12.78 -36.98 1.29
C LYS A 149 -11.82 -35.79 1.18
N MET A 150 -12.05 -34.73 1.96
CA MET A 150 -11.13 -33.59 2.06
C MET A 150 -10.32 -33.71 3.36
N THR A 151 -9.01 -33.57 3.25
CA THR A 151 -8.10 -33.40 4.38
C THR A 151 -7.47 -32.02 4.29
N ALA A 152 -7.66 -31.17 5.31
CA ALA A 152 -7.06 -29.85 5.44
C ALA A 152 -6.07 -29.86 6.61
N SER A 153 -4.83 -29.48 6.35
CA SER A 153 -3.76 -29.47 7.35
C SER A 153 -3.25 -28.06 7.56
N TYR A 154 -3.32 -27.58 8.80
CA TYR A 154 -2.62 -26.38 9.22
C TYR A 154 -1.15 -26.72 9.48
N GLU A 155 -0.21 -26.06 8.81
CA GLU A 155 1.21 -26.29 8.90
C GLU A 155 1.94 -25.06 9.42
N SER A 156 2.74 -25.23 10.49
CA SER A 156 3.57 -24.16 11.06
C SER A 156 5.04 -24.58 11.18
N TRP A 157 5.92 -23.72 10.72
CA TRP A 157 7.36 -23.80 10.92
C TRP A 157 7.82 -23.23 12.28
N ARG A 158 6.90 -22.56 13.00
CA ARG A 158 7.12 -22.11 14.39
C ARG A 158 6.60 -23.12 15.44
N HIS A 159 6.75 -24.41 15.18
CA HIS A 159 6.40 -25.47 16.14
C HIS A 159 7.47 -25.64 17.24
N LYS A 160 8.63 -25.03 17.13
CA LYS A 160 9.73 -24.96 18.08
C LYS A 160 10.39 -23.58 18.04
N ASN A 161 11.06 -23.21 19.14
CA ASN A 161 11.87 -21.98 19.17
C ASN A 161 13.02 -22.07 18.17
N ARG A 162 13.40 -20.95 17.60
CA ARG A 162 14.52 -20.87 16.65
C ARG A 162 15.31 -19.58 16.84
N ASP A 163 16.62 -19.69 16.88
CA ASP A 163 17.52 -18.55 16.89
C ASP A 163 17.49 -17.83 15.55
N SER A 164 17.39 -16.51 15.59
CA SER A 164 17.57 -15.63 14.45
C SER A 164 19.02 -15.12 14.43
N LYS A 165 19.81 -15.55 13.44
CA LYS A 165 21.24 -15.24 13.34
C LYS A 165 21.60 -14.58 12.02
N GLY A 166 22.60 -13.70 12.04
CA GLY A 166 23.14 -13.06 10.85
C GLY A 166 22.06 -12.35 10.04
N LYS A 167 22.03 -12.60 8.72
CA LYS A 167 21.08 -11.97 7.79
C LYS A 167 19.59 -12.27 8.08
N ALA A 168 19.27 -13.31 8.89
CA ALA A 168 17.89 -13.58 9.28
C ALA A 168 17.27 -12.42 10.06
N ASN A 169 18.09 -11.63 10.77
CA ASN A 169 17.65 -10.45 11.50
C ASN A 169 17.22 -9.28 10.60
N ASN A 170 17.49 -9.32 9.30
CA ASN A 170 16.93 -8.30 8.39
C ASN A 170 15.39 -8.34 8.31
N ALA A 171 14.77 -9.42 8.78
CA ALA A 171 13.32 -9.54 8.88
C ALA A 171 12.71 -8.88 10.12
N ASN A 172 13.52 -8.49 11.11
CA ASN A 172 13.09 -7.85 12.37
C ASN A 172 13.73 -6.48 12.57
N SER A 173 13.41 -5.81 13.67
CA SER A 173 13.89 -4.45 13.97
C SER A 173 15.37 -4.36 14.28
N TYR A 174 16.04 -5.45 14.60
CA TYR A 174 17.48 -5.43 14.89
C TYR A 174 18.36 -5.42 13.65
N LYS A 175 17.86 -5.91 12.51
CA LYS A 175 18.58 -5.90 11.22
C LYS A 175 20.03 -6.38 11.35
N TRP A 176 21.01 -5.54 11.03
CA TRP A 176 22.45 -5.83 11.07
C TRP A 176 23.07 -5.66 12.45
N ALA A 177 22.34 -5.16 13.45
CA ALA A 177 22.85 -4.87 14.81
C ALA A 177 22.01 -5.57 15.89
N PRO A 178 21.92 -6.92 15.91
CA PRO A 178 21.17 -7.64 16.92
C PRO A 178 21.77 -7.41 18.31
N GLN A 179 20.90 -7.18 19.31
CA GLN A 179 21.29 -7.04 20.70
C GLN A 179 20.97 -8.34 21.46
N GLY A 180 22.01 -9.07 21.81
CA GLY A 180 21.88 -10.38 22.47
C GLY A 180 21.43 -11.50 21.53
N GLU A 181 20.87 -12.55 22.10
CA GLU A 181 20.30 -13.67 21.37
C GLU A 181 18.87 -13.36 20.95
N ILE A 182 18.60 -13.39 19.66
CA ILE A 182 17.28 -13.13 19.10
C ILE A 182 16.60 -14.46 18.82
N VAL A 183 15.52 -14.75 19.50
CA VAL A 183 14.77 -16.02 19.40
C VAL A 183 13.37 -15.77 18.84
N THR A 184 13.06 -16.34 17.68
CA THR A 184 11.68 -16.49 17.23
C THR A 184 11.00 -17.59 18.06
N PHE A 185 10.05 -17.22 18.89
CA PHE A 185 9.37 -18.16 19.79
C PHE A 185 8.32 -19.01 19.04
N LYS A 186 8.07 -20.21 19.60
CA LYS A 186 7.09 -21.14 19.04
C LYS A 186 5.65 -20.64 19.21
N ASP A 187 4.80 -20.98 18.24
CA ASP A 187 3.35 -20.83 18.33
C ASP A 187 2.75 -21.85 19.30
N SER A 188 1.58 -21.52 19.85
CA SER A 188 0.71 -22.49 20.51
C SER A 188 -0.28 -23.06 19.49
N ILE A 189 -0.29 -24.39 19.33
CA ILE A 189 -1.12 -25.08 18.33
C ILE A 189 -1.73 -26.31 18.99
N ALA A 190 -3.05 -26.46 18.90
CA ALA A 190 -3.77 -27.60 19.49
C ALA A 190 -5.05 -27.93 18.72
N PHE A 191 -5.47 -29.19 18.80
CA PHE A 191 -6.83 -29.56 18.44
C PHE A 191 -7.78 -29.12 19.53
N GLU A 192 -8.89 -28.48 19.16
CA GLU A 192 -9.96 -28.05 20.04
C GLU A 192 -11.30 -28.21 19.31
N ASN A 193 -12.26 -28.94 19.88
CA ASN A 193 -13.65 -29.04 19.36
C ASN A 193 -13.76 -29.30 17.86
N ASP A 194 -13.10 -30.32 17.34
CA ASP A 194 -13.08 -30.69 15.92
C ASP A 194 -12.47 -29.58 14.99
N GLY A 195 -11.59 -28.74 15.53
CA GLY A 195 -10.84 -27.73 14.83
C GLY A 195 -9.39 -27.68 15.28
N VAL A 196 -8.63 -26.76 14.65
CA VAL A 196 -7.24 -26.44 15.01
C VAL A 196 -7.16 -25.01 15.47
N GLN A 197 -6.87 -24.80 16.74
CA GLN A 197 -6.52 -23.49 17.30
C GLN A 197 -5.02 -23.27 17.17
N PHE A 198 -4.64 -22.07 16.73
CA PHE A 198 -3.23 -21.69 16.60
C PHE A 198 -3.08 -20.19 16.93
N TYR A 199 -2.01 -19.86 17.67
CA TYR A 199 -1.68 -18.46 17.94
C TYR A 199 -0.21 -18.28 18.31
N HIS A 200 0.33 -17.11 18.00
CA HIS A 200 1.52 -16.53 18.55
C HIS A 200 1.15 -15.55 19.66
N ARG A 201 1.91 -15.54 20.76
CA ARG A 201 1.74 -14.54 21.82
C ARG A 201 3.08 -13.93 22.16
N ASN A 202 3.19 -12.63 21.95
CA ASN A 202 4.35 -11.86 22.32
C ASN A 202 4.57 -11.85 23.82
N ARG A 203 5.81 -11.76 24.22
CA ARG A 203 6.22 -11.56 25.61
C ARG A 203 5.90 -10.12 26.03
N GLN A 204 6.03 -9.85 27.31
CA GLN A 204 5.85 -8.50 27.86
C GLN A 204 6.99 -7.58 27.44
N GLU A 205 8.23 -8.07 27.51
CA GLU A 205 9.40 -7.35 27.00
C GLU A 205 9.57 -7.59 25.50
N THR A 206 9.71 -6.51 24.77
CA THR A 206 9.75 -6.49 23.31
C THR A 206 10.84 -5.56 22.80
N VAL A 207 11.07 -5.52 21.50
CA VAL A 207 12.01 -4.57 20.89
C VAL A 207 11.66 -3.10 21.20
N PHE A 208 10.41 -2.79 21.53
CA PHE A 208 10.02 -1.46 22.03
C PHE A 208 10.81 -1.08 23.30
N ASP A 209 10.90 -1.96 24.28
CA ASP A 209 11.57 -1.73 25.56
C ASP A 209 13.07 -1.48 25.34
N VAL A 210 13.68 -2.30 24.47
CA VAL A 210 15.08 -2.15 24.08
C VAL A 210 15.32 -0.81 23.40
N THR A 211 14.44 -0.43 22.45
CA THR A 211 14.54 0.82 21.70
C THR A 211 14.38 2.04 22.61
N VAL A 212 13.38 2.04 23.49
CA VAL A 212 13.15 3.12 24.47
C VAL A 212 14.39 3.35 25.35
N LYS A 213 15.00 2.26 25.86
CA LYS A 213 16.22 2.34 26.68
C LYS A 213 17.40 2.86 25.87
N GLN A 214 17.65 2.28 24.70
CA GLN A 214 18.75 2.65 23.83
C GLN A 214 18.69 4.12 23.41
N GLN A 215 17.49 4.61 23.12
CA GLN A 215 17.23 5.99 22.70
C GLN A 215 17.00 6.96 23.86
N LYS A 216 17.23 6.54 25.12
CA LYS A 216 17.11 7.36 26.34
C LYS A 216 15.73 8.01 26.52
N MET A 217 14.65 7.25 26.23
CA MET A 217 13.25 7.69 26.34
C MET A 217 12.53 7.12 27.57
N GLU A 218 13.24 6.49 28.50
CA GLU A 218 12.67 5.78 29.65
C GLU A 218 11.80 6.70 30.52
N SER A 219 12.16 7.98 30.66
CA SER A 219 11.42 8.95 31.50
C SER A 219 9.99 9.22 31.01
N VAL A 220 9.66 8.85 29.76
CA VAL A 220 8.34 9.06 29.15
C VAL A 220 7.72 7.76 28.62
N LYS A 221 8.33 6.61 28.89
CA LYS A 221 7.92 5.29 28.40
C LYS A 221 6.42 5.01 28.63
N ASP A 222 5.92 5.31 29.83
CA ASP A 222 4.53 5.05 30.22
C ASP A 222 3.51 5.93 29.45
N GLN A 223 3.98 6.98 28.76
CA GLN A 223 3.15 7.83 27.91
C GLN A 223 3.15 7.39 26.45
N MET A 224 4.01 6.43 26.09
CA MET A 224 4.24 6.00 24.71
C MET A 224 3.34 4.84 24.33
N LEU A 225 2.93 4.81 23.05
CA LEU A 225 2.23 3.68 22.46
C LEU A 225 3.21 2.50 22.30
N ASN A 226 2.90 1.35 22.93
CA ASN A 226 3.55 0.07 22.70
C ASN A 226 2.57 -0.93 22.06
N PRO A 227 2.65 -1.18 20.77
CA PRO A 227 1.72 -2.09 20.09
C PRO A 227 2.11 -3.58 20.18
N LEU A 228 3.27 -3.90 20.74
CA LEU A 228 3.87 -5.25 20.72
C LEU A 228 3.67 -6.05 22.00
N ALA A 229 3.71 -5.39 23.17
CA ALA A 229 3.64 -6.09 24.47
C ALA A 229 2.36 -6.92 24.58
N ASN A 230 2.50 -8.22 24.90
CA ASN A 230 1.38 -9.16 25.04
C ASN A 230 0.46 -9.29 23.82
N LEU A 231 0.87 -8.82 22.64
CA LEU A 231 0.11 -8.97 21.41
C LEU A 231 -0.08 -10.47 21.12
N THR A 232 -1.33 -10.87 20.94
CA THR A 232 -1.70 -12.25 20.56
C THR A 232 -2.42 -12.23 19.23
N PHE A 233 -1.95 -13.02 18.29
CA PHE A 233 -2.54 -13.16 16.96
C PHE A 233 -2.53 -14.61 16.50
N GLY A 234 -3.57 -15.00 15.82
CA GLY A 234 -3.77 -16.37 15.36
C GLY A 234 -5.21 -16.60 14.96
N GLY A 235 -5.72 -17.81 15.18
CA GLY A 235 -7.07 -18.13 14.77
C GLY A 235 -7.48 -19.57 15.05
N PHE A 236 -8.56 -19.94 14.35
CA PHE A 236 -9.18 -21.25 14.45
C PHE A 236 -9.58 -21.74 13.06
N MET A 237 -9.07 -22.90 12.67
CA MET A 237 -9.43 -23.58 11.43
C MET A 237 -10.49 -24.65 11.75
N THR A 238 -11.60 -24.64 11.01
CA THR A 238 -12.71 -25.60 11.19
C THR A 238 -13.37 -25.88 9.84
N GLY A 239 -14.08 -27.00 9.75
CA GLY A 239 -14.88 -27.35 8.57
C GLY A 239 -16.16 -28.08 8.96
N ASP A 240 -17.17 -28.01 8.12
CA ASP A 240 -18.45 -28.72 8.36
C ASP A 240 -18.24 -30.23 8.31
N ASN A 241 -18.55 -30.93 9.43
CA ASN A 241 -18.35 -32.38 9.59
C ASN A 241 -16.88 -32.82 9.43
N PHE A 242 -15.95 -32.01 9.87
CA PHE A 242 -14.54 -32.40 9.97
C PHE A 242 -14.22 -32.88 11.40
N LYS A 243 -13.19 -33.71 11.52
CA LYS A 243 -12.58 -34.15 12.79
C LYS A 243 -11.08 -34.12 12.70
N SER A 244 -10.44 -34.05 13.86
CA SER A 244 -8.99 -34.19 13.97
C SER A 244 -8.50 -35.51 13.36
N ASP A 245 -7.48 -35.46 12.52
CA ASP A 245 -6.89 -36.61 11.82
C ASP A 245 -5.37 -36.70 12.07
N GLY A 246 -4.95 -36.31 13.28
CA GLY A 246 -3.59 -36.43 13.77
C GLY A 246 -2.63 -35.35 13.31
N THR A 247 -1.36 -35.55 13.66
CA THR A 247 -0.28 -34.62 13.33
C THR A 247 0.81 -35.34 12.53
N TYR A 248 1.54 -34.58 11.74
CA TYR A 248 2.71 -35.07 11.01
C TYR A 248 3.81 -34.00 10.99
N SER A 249 5.03 -34.41 10.67
CA SER A 249 6.14 -33.48 10.45
C SER A 249 6.69 -33.64 9.04
N GLY A 250 7.25 -32.57 8.52
CA GLY A 250 7.83 -32.59 7.19
C GLY A 250 8.81 -31.45 7.00
N LYS A 251 9.34 -31.37 5.79
CA LYS A 251 10.20 -30.30 5.33
C LYS A 251 9.66 -29.76 4.01
N TYR A 252 9.57 -28.44 3.89
CA TYR A 252 9.13 -27.78 2.69
C TYR A 252 10.07 -26.62 2.39
N GLN A 253 10.64 -26.59 1.19
CA GLN A 253 11.65 -25.60 0.79
C GLN A 253 12.74 -25.39 1.87
N ASP A 254 13.29 -26.50 2.38
CA ASP A 254 14.27 -26.54 3.45
C ASP A 254 13.83 -26.05 4.84
N THR A 255 12.57 -25.69 5.01
CA THR A 255 11.98 -25.31 6.30
C THR A 255 11.23 -26.47 6.93
N ASP A 256 11.64 -26.90 8.13
CA ASP A 256 10.94 -27.91 8.92
C ASP A 256 9.59 -27.38 9.40
N PHE A 257 8.54 -28.18 9.36
CA PHE A 257 7.21 -27.83 9.85
C PHE A 257 6.54 -28.99 10.58
N LYS A 258 5.50 -28.64 11.36
CA LYS A 258 4.55 -29.59 11.92
C LYS A 258 3.16 -29.27 11.39
N GLY A 259 2.46 -30.30 10.92
CA GLY A 259 1.10 -30.24 10.38
C GLY A 259 0.09 -30.81 11.39
N PHE A 260 -1.09 -30.18 11.44
CA PHE A 260 -2.25 -30.57 12.24
C PHE A 260 -3.43 -30.73 11.28
N SER A 261 -3.87 -31.98 11.09
CA SER A 261 -4.84 -32.34 10.05
C SER A 261 -6.26 -32.44 10.58
N LEU A 262 -7.20 -31.92 9.80
CA LEU A 262 -8.64 -32.17 9.92
C LEU A 262 -9.08 -32.93 8.68
N SER A 263 -9.92 -33.95 8.84
CA SER A 263 -10.51 -34.66 7.71
C SER A 263 -12.03 -34.68 7.79
N SER A 264 -12.68 -34.57 6.64
CA SER A 264 -14.13 -34.79 6.56
C SER A 264 -14.50 -36.21 7.01
N VAL A 265 -15.49 -36.31 7.88
CA VAL A 265 -15.92 -37.62 8.48
C VAL A 265 -16.41 -38.58 7.40
N LYS A 266 -17.10 -38.07 6.39
CA LYS A 266 -17.59 -38.81 5.24
C LYS A 266 -17.24 -38.09 3.94
N PRO A 267 -16.88 -38.85 2.88
CA PRO A 267 -16.75 -38.25 1.55
C PRO A 267 -18.05 -37.54 1.14
N SER A 268 -17.95 -36.34 0.62
CA SER A 268 -19.11 -35.52 0.26
C SER A 268 -18.85 -34.78 -1.06
N LYS A 269 -19.94 -34.37 -1.73
CA LYS A 269 -19.85 -33.55 -2.96
C LYS A 269 -19.63 -32.07 -2.68
N LYS A 270 -20.12 -31.58 -1.53
CA LYS A 270 -19.96 -30.20 -1.07
C LYS A 270 -19.34 -30.21 0.29
N GLN A 271 -18.31 -29.42 0.48
CA GLN A 271 -17.60 -29.26 1.75
C GLN A 271 -17.10 -27.81 1.88
N SER A 272 -17.04 -27.33 3.11
CA SER A 272 -16.49 -26.00 3.41
C SER A 272 -15.44 -26.07 4.50
N LEU A 273 -14.46 -25.18 4.42
CA LEU A 273 -13.43 -24.94 5.42
C LEU A 273 -13.38 -23.45 5.71
N GLU A 274 -13.31 -23.06 6.97
CA GLU A 274 -13.18 -21.69 7.43
C GLU A 274 -11.95 -21.53 8.33
N LEU A 275 -11.24 -20.40 8.16
CA LEU A 275 -10.20 -19.96 9.08
C LEU A 275 -10.63 -18.60 9.65
N HIS A 276 -10.95 -18.58 10.94
CA HIS A 276 -11.29 -17.37 11.68
C HIS A 276 -10.03 -16.81 12.34
N LEU A 277 -9.70 -15.56 12.07
CA LEU A 277 -8.47 -14.92 12.59
C LEU A 277 -8.81 -13.86 13.62
N TYR A 278 -7.97 -13.74 14.67
CA TYR A 278 -8.16 -12.75 15.72
C TYR A 278 -6.81 -12.19 16.20
N THR A 279 -6.78 -10.90 16.49
CA THR A 279 -5.57 -10.19 16.96
C THR A 279 -5.96 -9.22 18.06
N ASN A 280 -5.30 -9.30 19.23
CA ASN A 280 -5.55 -8.40 20.36
C ASN A 280 -4.36 -8.40 21.34
N GLN A 281 -4.24 -7.36 22.19
CA GLN A 281 -3.24 -7.24 23.27
C GLN A 281 -3.79 -7.57 24.67
N ASN A 282 -4.98 -8.18 24.76
CA ASN A 282 -5.57 -8.62 26.02
C ASN A 282 -4.84 -9.84 26.59
N ASP A 283 -5.22 -10.25 27.82
CA ASP A 283 -4.81 -11.53 28.35
C ASP A 283 -5.30 -12.69 27.49
N ILE A 284 -4.67 -13.86 27.62
CA ILE A 284 -4.94 -14.99 26.74
C ILE A 284 -6.36 -15.58 26.92
N ASN A 285 -6.96 -15.49 28.12
CA ASN A 285 -8.30 -15.99 28.35
C ASN A 285 -9.33 -15.10 27.64
N SER A 286 -9.15 -13.79 27.73
CA SER A 286 -9.95 -12.81 26.99
C SER A 286 -9.79 -12.99 25.48
N TRP A 287 -8.58 -13.24 24.98
CA TRP A 287 -8.33 -13.51 23.58
C TRP A 287 -9.10 -14.74 23.09
N ASN A 288 -9.01 -15.86 23.84
CA ASN A 288 -9.73 -17.10 23.54
C ASN A 288 -11.25 -16.90 23.54
N THR A 289 -11.76 -16.19 24.56
CA THR A 289 -13.20 -15.91 24.68
C THR A 289 -13.70 -15.08 23.50
N ASN A 290 -12.96 -14.05 23.13
CA ASN A 290 -13.33 -13.15 22.04
C ASN A 290 -13.26 -13.84 20.68
N LEU A 291 -12.28 -14.72 20.42
CA LEU A 291 -12.23 -15.54 19.22
C LEU A 291 -13.47 -16.47 19.13
N LYS A 292 -13.83 -17.16 20.23
CA LYS A 292 -15.02 -18.01 20.28
C LYS A 292 -16.31 -17.22 20.04
N ASN A 293 -16.43 -16.05 20.62
CA ASN A 293 -17.57 -15.15 20.41
C ASN A 293 -17.64 -14.70 18.93
N GLN A 294 -16.51 -14.33 18.33
CA GLN A 294 -16.43 -13.96 16.91
C GLN A 294 -16.90 -15.11 16.00
N ILE A 295 -16.46 -16.35 16.26
CA ILE A 295 -16.89 -17.55 15.51
C ILE A 295 -18.39 -17.77 15.66
N SER A 296 -18.92 -17.70 16.90
CA SER A 296 -20.35 -17.87 17.18
C SER A 296 -21.19 -16.80 16.47
N ASP A 297 -20.79 -15.55 16.55
CA ASP A 297 -21.43 -14.43 15.85
C ASP A 297 -21.40 -14.62 14.34
N TYR A 298 -20.29 -15.09 13.80
CA TYR A 298 -20.16 -15.33 12.35
C TYR A 298 -21.10 -16.43 11.86
N LYS A 299 -21.25 -17.54 12.60
CA LYS A 299 -22.21 -18.61 12.27
C LYS A 299 -23.65 -18.10 12.13
N THR A 300 -24.02 -17.09 12.91
CA THR A 300 -25.38 -16.51 12.87
C THR A 300 -25.54 -15.39 11.86
N LYS A 301 -24.53 -14.50 11.73
CA LYS A 301 -24.59 -13.27 10.95
C LYS A 301 -23.86 -13.35 9.61
N GLY A 302 -23.04 -14.36 9.38
CA GLY A 302 -22.17 -14.52 8.19
C GLY A 302 -22.88 -14.96 6.90
N LYS A 303 -24.17 -15.30 6.94
CA LYS A 303 -24.93 -15.79 5.77
C LYS A 303 -24.88 -14.87 4.52
N GLN A 304 -24.62 -13.58 4.70
CA GLN A 304 -24.50 -12.61 3.60
C GLN A 304 -23.04 -12.20 3.31
N ALA A 305 -22.07 -12.82 3.98
CA ALA A 305 -20.66 -12.41 3.92
C ALA A 305 -20.11 -12.44 2.48
N GLU A 306 -20.33 -13.55 1.78
CA GLU A 306 -19.89 -13.69 0.38
C GLU A 306 -20.53 -12.62 -0.52
N LYS A 307 -21.85 -12.44 -0.41
CA LYS A 307 -22.57 -11.43 -1.21
C LYS A 307 -22.09 -10.01 -0.92
N ASN A 308 -21.82 -9.70 0.35
CA ASN A 308 -21.30 -8.40 0.75
C ASN A 308 -19.88 -8.19 0.23
N THR A 309 -19.02 -9.20 0.28
CA THR A 309 -17.67 -9.19 -0.26
C THR A 309 -17.67 -8.97 -1.78
N ILE A 310 -18.49 -9.71 -2.53
CA ILE A 310 -18.68 -9.52 -3.98
C ILE A 310 -19.15 -8.08 -4.26
N LYS A 311 -20.14 -7.59 -3.51
CA LYS A 311 -20.62 -6.22 -3.68
C LYS A 311 -19.54 -5.18 -3.42
N TRP A 312 -18.67 -5.41 -2.42
CA TRP A 312 -17.54 -4.53 -2.14
C TRP A 312 -16.55 -4.50 -3.32
N TRP A 313 -16.15 -5.67 -3.85
CA TRP A 313 -15.26 -5.77 -5.00
C TRP A 313 -15.84 -5.10 -6.25
N ASN A 314 -17.12 -5.33 -6.53
CA ASN A 314 -17.81 -4.67 -7.66
C ASN A 314 -17.82 -3.14 -7.50
N ASN A 315 -18.07 -2.62 -6.28
CA ASN A 315 -18.01 -1.19 -6.00
C ASN A 315 -16.58 -0.63 -6.16
N PHE A 316 -15.58 -1.38 -5.68
CA PHE A 316 -14.17 -1.04 -5.82
C PHE A 316 -13.78 -0.89 -7.29
N TRP A 317 -14.14 -1.83 -8.15
CA TRP A 317 -13.83 -1.77 -9.58
C TRP A 317 -14.61 -0.68 -10.31
N ASN A 318 -15.87 -0.43 -9.91
CA ASN A 318 -16.68 0.64 -10.47
C ASN A 318 -16.21 2.04 -10.07
N ARG A 319 -15.39 2.18 -9.02
CA ARG A 319 -14.86 3.46 -8.53
C ARG A 319 -13.82 4.03 -9.49
N SER A 320 -12.92 3.19 -9.98
CA SER A 320 -11.82 3.62 -10.85
C SER A 320 -11.26 2.47 -11.68
N PHE A 321 -10.75 2.79 -12.86
CA PHE A 321 -10.05 1.84 -13.73
C PHE A 321 -9.21 2.56 -14.80
N ILE A 322 -8.23 1.87 -15.40
CA ILE A 322 -7.50 2.24 -16.60
C ILE A 322 -7.40 0.99 -17.48
N TYR A 323 -8.25 0.87 -18.49
CA TYR A 323 -8.24 -0.24 -19.45
C TYR A 323 -7.56 0.21 -20.73
N THR A 324 -6.45 -0.43 -21.10
CA THR A 324 -5.68 -0.12 -22.29
C THR A 324 -5.86 -1.20 -23.34
N GLN A 325 -5.84 -0.84 -24.64
CA GLN A 325 -5.89 -1.76 -25.77
C GLN A 325 -6.96 -2.87 -25.63
N LYS A 326 -8.13 -2.51 -25.12
CA LYS A 326 -9.20 -3.47 -24.76
C LYS A 326 -9.66 -4.40 -25.91
N ASN A 327 -9.37 -4.04 -27.15
CA ASN A 327 -9.74 -4.81 -28.34
C ASN A 327 -8.60 -5.70 -28.88
N GLN A 328 -7.39 -5.63 -28.30
CA GLN A 328 -6.20 -6.35 -28.76
C GLN A 328 -5.59 -7.18 -27.63
N SER A 329 -6.35 -8.06 -27.03
CA SER A 329 -5.94 -8.87 -25.88
C SER A 329 -4.91 -9.95 -26.25
N THR A 330 -3.73 -9.58 -26.71
CA THR A 330 -2.60 -10.51 -26.79
C THR A 330 -1.67 -10.23 -25.64
N ALA A 331 -1.29 -11.26 -24.89
CA ALA A 331 -0.32 -11.17 -23.79
C ALA A 331 1.06 -10.61 -24.22
N LYS A 332 1.30 -10.43 -25.52
CA LYS A 332 2.50 -9.85 -26.12
C LYS A 332 2.43 -8.35 -26.34
N ASP A 333 1.24 -7.74 -26.27
CA ASP A 333 1.08 -6.30 -26.42
C ASP A 333 1.49 -5.58 -25.12
N SER A 334 2.56 -4.79 -25.19
CA SER A 334 3.09 -4.07 -24.03
C SER A 334 2.12 -3.03 -23.45
N VAL A 335 1.27 -2.43 -24.30
CA VAL A 335 0.24 -1.47 -23.85
C VAL A 335 -0.91 -2.22 -23.13
N TYR A 336 -1.29 -3.40 -23.62
CA TYR A 336 -2.21 -4.27 -22.88
C TYR A 336 -1.63 -4.69 -21.52
N GLN A 337 -0.35 -5.08 -21.47
CA GLN A 337 0.32 -5.52 -20.24
C GLN A 337 0.28 -4.43 -19.14
N ILE A 338 0.58 -3.18 -19.47
CA ILE A 338 0.55 -2.11 -18.47
C ILE A 338 -0.87 -1.85 -17.92
N GLY A 339 -1.90 -1.99 -18.74
CA GLY A 339 -3.29 -1.92 -18.30
C GLY A 339 -3.67 -3.09 -17.40
N GLN A 340 -3.31 -4.32 -17.78
CA GLN A 340 -3.51 -5.51 -16.94
C GLN A 340 -2.81 -5.34 -15.60
N ASN A 341 -1.55 -4.99 -15.60
CA ASN A 341 -0.74 -4.87 -14.39
C ASN A 341 -1.19 -3.71 -13.48
N TYR A 342 -1.75 -2.64 -14.05
CA TYR A 342 -2.43 -1.60 -13.28
C TYR A 342 -3.60 -2.20 -12.46
N GLN A 343 -4.46 -3.03 -13.08
CA GLN A 343 -5.58 -3.65 -12.39
C GLN A 343 -5.09 -4.69 -11.36
N LEU A 344 -4.10 -5.51 -11.70
CA LEU A 344 -3.56 -6.53 -10.81
C LEU A 344 -2.90 -5.91 -9.57
N PHE A 345 -2.19 -4.80 -9.73
CA PHE A 345 -1.59 -4.12 -8.60
C PHE A 345 -2.66 -3.41 -7.75
N ARG A 346 -3.63 -2.74 -8.37
CA ARG A 346 -4.77 -2.15 -7.66
C ARG A 346 -5.56 -3.21 -6.88
N TYR A 347 -5.72 -4.42 -7.43
CA TYR A 347 -6.29 -5.57 -6.73
C TYR A 347 -5.50 -5.90 -5.44
N MET A 348 -4.16 -5.97 -5.52
CA MET A 348 -3.33 -6.25 -4.35
C MET A 348 -3.46 -5.16 -3.27
N LEU A 349 -3.63 -3.90 -3.65
CA LEU A 349 -3.94 -2.83 -2.69
C LEU A 349 -5.31 -3.05 -2.03
N GLY A 350 -6.32 -3.43 -2.80
CA GLY A 350 -7.66 -3.77 -2.30
C GLY A 350 -7.68 -4.94 -1.33
N CYS A 351 -6.74 -5.89 -1.45
CA CYS A 351 -6.61 -7.02 -0.53
C CYS A 351 -6.26 -6.59 0.92
N ASN A 352 -5.62 -5.43 1.11
CA ASN A 352 -5.30 -4.86 2.43
C ASN A 352 -5.98 -3.51 2.66
N ALA A 353 -7.25 -3.38 2.24
CA ALA A 353 -8.00 -2.13 2.28
C ALA A 353 -8.18 -1.57 3.70
N TYR A 354 -8.37 -2.44 4.70
CA TYR A 354 -8.81 -2.06 6.05
C TYR A 354 -7.87 -2.55 7.16
N GLY A 355 -6.60 -2.73 6.85
CA GLY A 355 -5.60 -3.11 7.84
C GLY A 355 -5.41 -2.04 8.92
N LYS A 356 -5.17 -2.46 10.16
CA LYS A 356 -4.77 -1.57 11.26
C LYS A 356 -3.42 -0.89 10.97
N TYR A 357 -2.55 -1.58 10.24
CA TYR A 357 -1.24 -1.08 9.82
C TYR A 357 -1.20 -0.91 8.30
N PRO A 358 -0.35 -0.02 7.81
CA PRO A 358 -0.17 0.17 6.38
C PRO A 358 0.23 -1.10 5.64
N THR A 359 -0.15 -1.20 4.36
CA THR A 359 0.42 -2.18 3.45
C THR A 359 1.93 -1.94 3.34
N LYS A 360 2.73 -2.95 3.66
CA LYS A 360 4.20 -2.85 3.54
C LYS A 360 4.62 -2.65 2.09
N PHE A 361 5.49 -1.67 1.85
CA PHE A 361 6.03 -1.38 0.51
C PHE A 361 6.83 -2.57 -0.07
N ASN A 362 7.43 -3.39 0.78
CA ASN A 362 8.31 -4.49 0.44
C ASN A 362 7.64 -5.86 0.65
N GLY A 363 6.70 -6.20 -0.19
CA GLY A 363 6.05 -7.49 -0.24
C GLY A 363 4.58 -7.53 0.21
N GLY A 364 4.07 -6.45 0.80
CA GLY A 364 2.69 -6.40 1.29
C GLY A 364 2.37 -7.60 2.19
N LEU A 365 1.28 -8.29 1.88
CA LEU A 365 0.88 -9.56 2.53
C LEU A 365 1.21 -10.81 1.69
N PHE A 366 2.01 -10.67 0.59
CA PHE A 366 2.16 -11.69 -0.45
C PHE A 366 3.58 -12.24 -0.59
N THR A 367 4.45 -12.06 0.40
CA THR A 367 5.80 -12.64 0.36
C THR A 367 5.75 -14.17 0.34
N VAL A 368 6.76 -14.80 -0.27
CA VAL A 368 6.95 -16.24 -0.29
C VAL A 368 8.31 -16.59 0.32
N ASP A 369 8.71 -17.86 0.26
CA ASP A 369 10.03 -18.31 0.75
C ASP A 369 11.13 -17.47 0.09
N PRO A 370 12.07 -16.91 0.90
CA PRO A 370 13.06 -15.96 0.42
C PRO A 370 14.05 -16.55 -0.59
N VAL A 371 14.27 -17.85 -0.57
CA VAL A 371 15.11 -18.57 -1.55
C VAL A 371 14.68 -18.35 -3.00
N PHE A 372 13.41 -18.04 -3.25
CA PHE A 372 12.89 -17.70 -4.58
C PHE A 372 13.12 -16.24 -4.98
N THR A 373 13.59 -15.43 -4.06
CA THR A 373 13.99 -14.03 -4.33
C THR A 373 15.52 -13.94 -4.44
N ASN A 374 16.22 -14.59 -3.52
CA ASN A 374 17.66 -14.71 -3.51
C ASN A 374 18.04 -16.11 -3.00
N PRO A 375 18.67 -16.98 -3.83
CA PRO A 375 19.05 -18.36 -3.46
C PRO A 375 19.93 -18.47 -2.22
N ASP A 376 20.66 -17.41 -1.85
CA ASP A 376 21.52 -17.39 -0.65
C ASP A 376 20.74 -17.19 0.66
N LEU A 377 19.44 -16.90 0.56
CA LEU A 377 18.59 -16.61 1.71
C LEU A 377 17.69 -17.82 2.04
N ASN A 378 18.29 -18.87 2.59
CA ASN A 378 17.55 -20.05 3.02
C ASN A 378 16.94 -19.83 4.42
N PHE A 379 15.93 -18.95 4.50
CA PHE A 379 15.18 -18.66 5.71
C PHE A 379 13.71 -19.09 5.57
N THR A 380 12.95 -18.92 6.64
CA THR A 380 11.51 -19.26 6.62
C THR A 380 10.69 -18.28 5.79
N PRO A 381 9.45 -18.67 5.44
CA PRO A 381 8.52 -17.79 4.72
C PRO A 381 8.17 -16.47 5.43
N ASP A 382 8.53 -16.29 6.71
CA ASP A 382 8.37 -15.03 7.45
C ASP A 382 9.37 -13.95 7.01
N PHE A 383 10.48 -14.35 6.36
CA PHE A 383 11.54 -13.40 6.01
C PHE A 383 11.12 -12.40 4.94
N ARG A 384 11.48 -11.15 5.16
CA ARG A 384 11.55 -10.04 4.18
C ARG A 384 12.67 -9.09 4.56
N ASN A 385 13.31 -8.43 3.58
CA ASN A 385 14.25 -7.34 3.88
C ASN A 385 13.55 -6.16 4.55
N TRP A 386 14.31 -5.31 5.24
CA TRP A 386 13.89 -4.05 5.85
C TRP A 386 12.91 -4.21 7.00
N GLY A 387 12.95 -5.33 7.72
CA GLY A 387 12.15 -5.59 8.90
C GLY A 387 10.63 -5.70 8.64
N GLY A 388 9.93 -6.33 9.57
CA GLY A 388 8.47 -6.47 9.48
C GLY A 388 7.72 -5.20 9.85
N GLY A 389 7.99 -4.67 11.05
CA GLY A 389 7.33 -3.49 11.60
C GLY A 389 8.03 -2.17 11.31
N THR A 390 9.13 -2.17 10.56
CA THR A 390 9.78 -0.94 10.11
C THR A 390 9.05 -0.38 8.90
N MET A 391 8.66 0.90 8.96
CA MET A 391 8.02 1.64 7.89
C MET A 391 8.97 2.73 7.37
N THR A 392 9.23 2.74 6.06
CA THR A 392 10.07 3.73 5.38
C THR A 392 9.17 4.67 4.58
N ALA A 393 9.13 5.93 4.98
CA ALA A 393 8.17 6.90 4.44
C ALA A 393 8.37 7.14 2.94
N GLN A 394 9.61 7.22 2.48
CA GLN A 394 9.94 7.46 1.08
C GLN A 394 9.44 6.33 0.14
N ASN A 395 9.34 5.10 0.62
CA ASN A 395 8.80 3.97 -0.13
C ASN A 395 7.28 3.88 0.07
N GLN A 396 6.83 4.02 1.33
CA GLN A 396 5.46 3.83 1.76
C GLN A 396 4.49 4.81 1.07
N ARG A 397 4.93 6.06 0.82
CA ARG A 397 4.15 7.08 0.10
C ARG A 397 3.68 6.62 -1.28
N LEU A 398 4.51 5.87 -2.00
CA LEU A 398 4.20 5.40 -3.36
C LEU A 398 3.13 4.31 -3.38
N VAL A 399 2.92 3.62 -2.27
CA VAL A 399 1.82 2.66 -2.11
C VAL A 399 0.46 3.39 -2.01
N TYR A 400 0.43 4.59 -1.41
CA TYR A 400 -0.81 5.29 -1.05
C TYR A 400 -1.21 6.44 -1.99
N PHE A 401 -0.27 7.15 -2.59
CA PHE A 401 -0.59 8.22 -3.55
C PHE A 401 -1.49 7.78 -4.71
N PRO A 402 -1.38 6.55 -5.28
CA PRO A 402 -2.28 6.14 -6.36
C PRO A 402 -3.75 6.15 -5.96
N MET A 403 -4.03 5.97 -4.65
CA MET A 403 -5.40 5.91 -4.12
C MET A 403 -6.13 7.25 -4.23
N VAL A 404 -5.41 8.37 -4.30
CA VAL A 404 -6.01 9.70 -4.46
C VAL A 404 -6.78 9.79 -5.77
N LYS A 405 -6.14 9.51 -6.91
CA LYS A 405 -6.80 9.56 -8.23
C LYS A 405 -7.67 8.36 -8.54
N SER A 406 -7.50 7.24 -7.83
CA SER A 406 -8.46 6.13 -7.92
C SER A 406 -9.67 6.30 -6.96
N GLY A 407 -9.68 7.34 -6.13
CA GLY A 407 -10.79 7.61 -5.20
C GLY A 407 -10.91 6.56 -4.07
N ASP A 408 -9.84 5.85 -3.75
CA ASP A 408 -9.80 4.79 -2.75
C ASP A 408 -9.48 5.34 -1.34
N PHE A 409 -10.14 6.47 -0.96
CA PHE A 409 -9.84 7.22 0.27
C PHE A 409 -10.12 6.43 1.55
N ASP A 410 -11.10 5.54 1.55
CA ASP A 410 -11.38 4.64 2.68
C ASP A 410 -10.21 3.71 2.99
N MET A 411 -9.44 3.31 1.96
CA MET A 411 -8.26 2.46 2.11
C MET A 411 -7.03 3.23 2.60
N MET A 412 -6.96 4.54 2.37
CA MET A 412 -5.84 5.38 2.84
C MET A 412 -5.80 5.51 4.36
N LYS A 413 -6.91 5.26 5.05
CA LYS A 413 -7.01 5.41 6.52
C LYS A 413 -5.99 4.56 7.26
N SER A 414 -5.67 3.36 6.79
CA SER A 414 -4.65 2.50 7.40
C SER A 414 -3.26 3.18 7.50
N GLN A 415 -2.89 4.01 6.52
CA GLN A 415 -1.65 4.79 6.54
C GLN A 415 -1.77 6.06 7.37
N LEU A 416 -2.85 6.81 7.18
CA LEU A 416 -2.98 8.14 7.77
C LEU A 416 -3.28 8.07 9.26
N ASP A 417 -4.16 7.16 9.68
CA ASP A 417 -4.48 6.94 11.10
C ASP A 417 -3.32 6.26 11.84
N TYR A 418 -2.46 5.50 11.14
CA TYR A 418 -1.20 4.99 11.70
C TYR A 418 -0.29 6.13 12.14
N TYR A 419 0.00 7.10 11.26
CA TYR A 419 0.82 8.26 11.60
C TYR A 419 0.18 9.14 12.68
N LEU A 420 -1.14 9.40 12.57
CA LEU A 420 -1.89 10.13 13.60
C LEU A 420 -1.76 9.45 14.98
N GLY A 421 -1.85 8.12 15.03
CA GLY A 421 -1.70 7.35 16.28
C GLY A 421 -0.31 7.45 16.90
N LEU A 422 0.71 7.80 16.13
CA LEU A 422 2.10 7.97 16.58
C LEU A 422 2.47 9.41 16.93
N GLN A 423 1.57 10.38 16.76
CA GLN A 423 1.82 11.80 17.01
C GLN A 423 2.42 12.04 18.41
N LYS A 424 1.84 11.45 19.45
CA LYS A 424 2.30 11.61 20.84
C LYS A 424 3.74 11.14 21.01
N ASN A 425 4.11 9.99 20.45
CA ASN A 425 5.47 9.47 20.54
C ASN A 425 6.47 10.39 19.83
N ALA A 426 6.10 10.95 18.68
CA ALA A 426 6.92 11.90 17.93
C ALA A 426 7.11 13.25 18.66
N GLU A 427 6.06 13.75 19.33
CA GLU A 427 6.13 14.97 20.16
C GLU A 427 7.00 14.76 21.41
N LEU A 428 6.92 13.58 22.05
CA LEU A 428 7.77 13.23 23.19
C LEU A 428 9.25 13.21 22.80
N ARG A 429 9.61 12.80 21.59
CA ARG A 429 10.99 12.90 21.07
C ARG A 429 11.49 14.35 21.08
N SER A 430 10.72 15.28 20.50
CA SER A 430 11.08 16.71 20.51
C SER A 430 11.28 17.26 21.92
N GLN A 431 10.40 16.90 22.84
CA GLN A 431 10.45 17.35 24.25
C GLN A 431 11.66 16.77 25.00
N VAL A 432 11.92 15.45 24.84
CA VAL A 432 13.01 14.77 25.56
C VAL A 432 14.37 15.21 25.06
N TYR A 433 14.58 15.25 23.76
CA TYR A 433 15.90 15.50 23.19
C TYR A 433 16.25 16.99 23.08
N TRP A 434 15.30 17.80 22.63
CA TRP A 434 15.58 19.19 22.23
C TRP A 434 14.80 20.26 23.00
N LYS A 435 13.89 19.85 23.90
CA LYS A 435 13.12 20.75 24.79
C LYS A 435 12.23 21.74 24.03
N HIS A 436 11.72 21.39 22.85
CA HIS A 436 10.77 22.17 22.08
C HIS A 436 9.55 21.36 21.64
N GLY A 437 8.57 22.00 21.03
CA GLY A 437 7.34 21.39 20.54
C GLY A 437 7.47 20.75 19.16
N GLY A 438 6.35 20.23 18.67
CA GLY A 438 6.20 19.61 17.36
C GLY A 438 6.53 18.13 17.30
N ALA A 439 6.03 17.47 16.27
CA ALA A 439 6.15 16.02 16.07
C ALA A 439 7.35 15.68 15.19
N ALA A 440 8.37 15.04 15.76
CA ALA A 440 9.62 14.64 15.10
C ALA A 440 9.49 13.23 14.52
N PHE A 441 9.10 13.11 13.23
CA PHE A 441 9.12 11.85 12.50
C PHE A 441 10.43 11.69 11.74
N THR A 442 11.02 10.50 11.80
CA THR A 442 12.15 10.11 10.96
C THR A 442 11.64 9.49 9.66
N GLU A 443 12.47 9.42 8.63
CA GLU A 443 12.14 8.75 7.37
C GLU A 443 11.75 7.30 7.64
N GLN A 444 12.58 6.58 8.40
CA GLN A 444 12.34 5.21 8.80
C GLN A 444 11.93 5.16 10.27
N LEU A 445 10.82 4.51 10.56
CA LEU A 445 10.33 4.35 11.92
C LEU A 445 9.70 2.96 12.15
N GLU A 446 9.76 2.52 13.38
CA GLU A 446 9.10 1.32 13.85
C GLU A 446 7.59 1.54 14.04
N ASN A 447 6.81 0.47 14.14
CA ASN A 447 5.36 0.55 14.34
C ASN A 447 4.93 1.21 15.67
N PHE A 448 5.87 1.58 16.51
CA PHE A 448 5.70 2.40 17.73
C PHE A 448 6.27 3.82 17.59
N GLY A 449 6.67 4.24 16.41
CA GLY A 449 7.03 5.63 16.10
C GLY A 449 8.41 6.09 16.55
N LEU A 450 9.30 5.18 16.93
CA LEU A 450 10.71 5.47 17.16
C LEU A 450 11.56 5.00 15.98
N PRO A 451 12.73 5.61 15.73
CA PRO A 451 13.71 5.08 14.80
C PRO A 451 14.10 3.64 15.11
N ASN A 452 14.57 2.93 14.12
CA ASN A 452 15.01 1.55 14.24
C ASN A 452 16.22 1.42 15.20
N PRO A 453 16.23 0.44 16.11
CA PRO A 453 17.35 0.24 17.05
C PRO A 453 18.70 -0.03 16.36
N ALA A 454 18.71 -0.59 15.15
CA ALA A 454 19.95 -0.81 14.41
C ALA A 454 20.71 0.48 14.10
N GLU A 455 20.00 1.62 14.00
CA GLU A 455 20.61 2.93 13.72
C GLU A 455 21.25 3.58 14.94
N TYR A 456 21.14 2.94 16.11
CA TYR A 456 21.68 3.42 17.38
C TYR A 456 22.85 2.57 17.91
N GLU A 457 23.29 1.55 17.19
CA GLU A 457 24.38 0.64 17.63
C GLU A 457 25.65 0.76 16.80
N TRP A 458 25.53 0.74 15.50
CA TRP A 458 26.67 0.60 14.59
C TRP A 458 27.59 1.82 14.61
N LYS A 459 28.78 1.67 15.29
CA LYS A 459 29.85 2.71 15.36
C LYS A 459 29.36 4.11 15.76
N ARG A 460 28.23 4.20 16.44
CA ARG A 460 27.67 5.48 16.88
C ARG A 460 28.58 6.17 17.84
N PRO A 461 28.98 7.44 17.63
CA PRO A 461 29.75 8.22 18.62
C PRO A 461 28.97 8.38 19.93
N ALA A 462 29.68 8.34 21.07
CA ALA A 462 29.02 8.42 22.37
C ALA A 462 28.37 9.78 22.66
N ASP A 463 28.88 10.85 22.06
CA ASP A 463 28.40 12.23 22.13
C ASP A 463 27.44 12.64 21.00
N TYR A 464 27.05 11.68 20.12
CA TYR A 464 26.12 11.96 19.05
C TYR A 464 24.73 12.30 19.59
N ASP A 465 24.02 13.23 18.91
CA ASP A 465 22.68 13.67 19.33
C ASP A 465 21.76 12.47 19.58
N PRO A 466 21.22 12.28 20.79
CA PRO A 466 20.39 11.12 21.11
C PRO A 466 19.08 11.05 20.29
N GLY A 467 18.62 12.18 19.75
CA GLY A 467 17.44 12.24 18.89
C GLY A 467 17.72 11.89 17.42
N MET A 468 19.00 11.68 17.05
CA MET A 468 19.41 11.46 15.66
C MET A 468 19.81 10.01 15.41
N GLU A 469 19.40 9.48 14.27
CA GLU A 469 19.87 8.22 13.73
C GLU A 469 21.31 8.34 13.23
N TYR A 470 22.15 7.37 13.55
CA TYR A 470 23.50 7.32 12.99
C TYR A 470 23.51 6.49 11.71
N ASN A 471 22.91 7.05 10.66
CA ASN A 471 22.81 6.44 9.34
C ASN A 471 22.93 7.51 8.27
N ALA A 472 23.94 7.38 7.43
CA ALA A 472 24.27 8.37 6.40
C ALA A 472 23.16 8.55 5.33
N TRP A 473 22.26 7.57 5.16
CA TRP A 473 21.12 7.69 4.26
C TRP A 473 19.92 8.36 4.92
N LEU A 474 19.67 8.13 6.22
CA LEU A 474 18.44 8.51 6.90
C LEU A 474 18.55 9.83 7.68
N GLU A 475 19.75 10.20 8.16
CA GLU A 475 19.93 11.37 9.02
C GLU A 475 19.36 12.65 8.41
N TYR A 476 18.67 13.44 9.22
CA TYR A 476 18.03 14.72 8.86
C TYR A 476 16.95 14.64 7.77
N GLU A 477 16.46 13.45 7.43
CA GLU A 477 15.37 13.27 6.46
C GLU A 477 14.02 13.19 7.19
N TRP A 478 13.54 14.33 7.62
CA TRP A 478 12.30 14.44 8.40
C TRP A 478 11.10 14.93 7.59
N ASP A 479 11.31 15.41 6.37
CA ASP A 479 10.29 16.05 5.54
C ASP A 479 9.35 15.05 4.84
N THR A 480 9.68 13.77 4.80
CA THR A 480 8.85 12.73 4.15
C THR A 480 7.45 12.59 4.78
N VAL A 481 7.28 12.90 6.07
CA VAL A 481 5.96 12.92 6.74
C VAL A 481 4.99 13.89 6.07
N PHE A 482 5.48 14.96 5.45
CA PHE A 482 4.60 15.94 4.80
C PHE A 482 3.90 15.38 3.56
N GLU A 483 4.38 14.31 2.96
CA GLU A 483 3.67 13.65 1.87
C GLU A 483 2.40 12.96 2.39
N PHE A 484 2.42 12.42 3.60
CA PHE A 484 1.20 11.93 4.27
C PHE A 484 0.29 13.08 4.71
N CYS A 485 0.86 14.20 5.19
CA CYS A 485 0.09 15.41 5.44
C CYS A 485 -0.63 15.92 4.17
N GLN A 486 0.05 15.87 3.01
CA GLN A 486 -0.57 16.20 1.72
C GLN A 486 -1.73 15.26 1.39
N MET A 487 -1.56 13.95 1.58
CA MET A 487 -2.63 12.97 1.37
C MET A 487 -3.83 13.21 2.30
N MET A 488 -3.59 13.62 3.57
CA MET A 488 -4.65 14.03 4.50
C MET A 488 -5.45 15.22 3.95
N LEU A 489 -4.76 16.24 3.45
CA LEU A 489 -5.39 17.43 2.84
C LEU A 489 -6.10 17.10 1.52
N GLN A 490 -5.54 16.21 0.72
CA GLN A 490 -6.13 15.76 -0.55
C GLN A 490 -7.45 15.00 -0.38
N GLN A 491 -7.70 14.34 0.77
CA GLN A 491 -9.02 13.75 1.04
C GLN A 491 -10.13 14.81 0.99
N LYS A 492 -9.85 16.00 1.52
CA LYS A 492 -10.78 17.13 1.42
C LYS A 492 -10.87 17.68 -0.01
N GLU A 493 -9.73 17.90 -0.65
CA GLU A 493 -9.69 18.51 -1.99
C GLU A 493 -10.39 17.64 -3.05
N PHE A 494 -10.19 16.33 -2.99
CA PHE A 494 -10.71 15.36 -3.97
C PHE A 494 -12.10 14.82 -3.62
N ALA A 495 -12.37 14.54 -2.35
CA ALA A 495 -13.60 13.87 -1.91
C ALA A 495 -14.52 14.75 -1.03
N GLY A 496 -14.06 15.92 -0.61
CA GLY A 496 -14.81 16.76 0.33
C GLY A 496 -14.91 16.17 1.74
N GLU A 497 -14.03 15.22 2.11
CA GLU A 497 -14.06 14.58 3.43
C GLU A 497 -13.69 15.58 4.54
N ASP A 498 -14.24 15.38 5.73
CA ASP A 498 -13.83 16.10 6.93
C ASP A 498 -12.48 15.60 7.41
N ILE A 499 -11.49 16.50 7.39
CA ILE A 499 -10.11 16.23 7.78
C ILE A 499 -9.73 16.87 9.12
N GLN A 500 -10.67 17.45 9.86
CA GLN A 500 -10.42 18.22 11.08
C GLN A 500 -9.56 17.42 12.09
N LYS A 501 -9.75 16.11 12.18
CA LYS A 501 -8.95 15.23 13.06
C LYS A 501 -7.44 15.23 12.75
N TYR A 502 -7.02 15.61 11.53
CA TYR A 502 -5.63 15.66 11.12
C TYR A 502 -4.95 17.02 11.30
N ASN A 503 -5.72 18.10 11.53
CA ASN A 503 -5.16 19.45 11.57
C ASN A 503 -4.07 19.60 12.64
N SER A 504 -4.33 19.12 13.88
CA SER A 504 -3.35 19.18 14.97
C SER A 504 -2.06 18.40 14.63
N PHE A 505 -2.18 17.27 13.96
CA PHE A 505 -1.06 16.46 13.49
C PHE A 505 -0.21 17.24 12.49
N ILE A 506 -0.84 17.77 11.43
CA ILE A 506 -0.13 18.51 10.37
C ILE A 506 0.57 19.75 10.94
N ILE A 507 -0.12 20.50 11.80
CA ILE A 507 0.44 21.70 12.47
C ILE A 507 1.60 21.30 13.39
N SER A 508 1.49 20.17 14.11
CA SER A 508 2.56 19.68 14.96
C SER A 508 3.82 19.31 14.17
N CYS A 509 3.66 18.70 12.97
CA CYS A 509 4.79 18.45 12.05
C CYS A 509 5.44 19.76 11.58
N LEU A 510 4.65 20.77 11.18
CA LEU A 510 5.18 22.07 10.76
C LEU A 510 5.90 22.79 11.94
N ARG A 511 5.35 22.71 13.14
CA ARG A 511 5.95 23.27 14.37
C ARG A 511 7.30 22.65 14.68
N PHE A 512 7.46 21.35 14.46
CA PHE A 512 8.77 20.70 14.60
C PHE A 512 9.81 21.39 13.71
N PHE A 513 9.54 21.59 12.43
CA PHE A 513 10.48 22.24 11.51
C PHE A 513 10.77 23.68 11.93
N ASP A 514 9.76 24.46 12.30
CA ASP A 514 9.94 25.85 12.75
C ASP A 514 10.82 25.93 14.00
N GLU A 515 10.48 25.18 15.05
CA GLU A 515 11.18 25.26 16.34
C GLU A 515 12.54 24.57 16.31
N HIS A 516 12.64 23.42 15.64
CA HIS A 516 13.88 22.62 15.59
C HIS A 516 14.98 23.31 14.79
N TYR A 517 14.68 23.87 13.61
CA TYR A 517 15.72 24.58 12.84
C TYR A 517 16.14 25.88 13.49
N GLN A 518 15.28 26.57 14.24
CA GLN A 518 15.68 27.68 15.10
C GLN A 518 16.56 27.21 16.26
N TYR A 519 16.22 26.07 16.90
CA TYR A 519 17.06 25.45 17.93
C TYR A 519 18.44 25.08 17.38
N LEU A 520 18.52 24.39 16.24
CA LEU A 520 19.79 24.00 15.62
C LEU A 520 20.66 25.21 15.26
N ALA A 521 20.07 26.30 14.75
CA ALA A 521 20.81 27.52 14.44
C ALA A 521 21.43 28.15 15.71
N LYS A 522 20.63 28.29 16.78
CA LYS A 522 21.08 28.80 18.09
C LYS A 522 22.17 27.93 18.71
N HIS A 523 22.01 26.61 18.64
CA HIS A 523 22.97 25.63 19.18
C HIS A 523 24.34 25.74 18.50
N ARG A 524 24.37 26.14 17.23
CA ARG A 524 25.61 26.44 16.49
C ARG A 524 26.11 27.89 16.70
N GLY A 525 25.58 28.63 17.64
CA GLY A 525 25.97 30.03 17.93
C GLY A 525 25.51 31.01 16.84
N ARG A 526 24.46 30.68 16.06
CA ARG A 526 23.91 31.54 15.00
C ARG A 526 22.61 32.21 15.45
N LYS A 527 22.20 33.25 14.73
CA LYS A 527 20.83 33.77 14.85
C LYS A 527 19.84 32.70 14.43
N ALA A 528 18.67 32.68 15.03
CA ALA A 528 17.60 31.71 14.74
C ALA A 528 17.14 31.77 13.26
N LEU A 529 17.14 32.98 12.69
CA LEU A 529 16.76 33.24 11.30
C LEU A 529 17.93 33.93 10.56
N ASP A 530 17.92 33.83 9.25
CA ASP A 530 18.87 34.53 8.38
C ASP A 530 18.61 36.06 8.31
N GLY A 531 19.41 36.78 7.51
CA GLY A 531 19.29 38.25 7.36
C GLY A 531 17.96 38.69 6.74
N ASN A 532 17.22 37.80 6.07
CA ASN A 532 15.94 38.05 5.44
C ASN A 532 14.75 37.60 6.30
N GLY A 533 15.01 37.06 7.49
CA GLY A 533 13.98 36.50 8.39
C GLY A 533 13.56 35.07 8.06
N HIS A 534 14.30 34.34 7.24
CA HIS A 534 13.98 32.96 6.89
C HIS A 534 14.69 31.94 7.81
N LEU A 535 14.10 30.77 7.94
CA LEU A 535 14.73 29.61 8.56
C LEU A 535 15.99 29.19 7.78
N ILE A 536 16.97 28.69 8.53
CA ILE A 536 18.15 28.05 7.97
C ILE A 536 17.97 26.54 8.13
N LEU A 537 17.45 25.89 7.09
CA LEU A 537 17.19 24.45 7.09
C LEU A 537 18.50 23.66 6.91
N TYR A 538 19.34 23.67 7.99
CA TYR A 538 20.65 23.01 8.03
C TYR A 538 20.96 22.49 9.44
N PRO A 539 21.50 21.26 9.59
CA PRO A 539 21.64 20.25 8.54
C PRO A 539 20.28 19.73 8.07
N GLY A 540 20.18 19.36 6.80
CA GLY A 540 19.00 18.83 6.17
C GLY A 540 19.31 17.71 5.19
N SER A 541 18.29 17.23 4.50
CA SER A 541 18.40 16.16 3.53
C SER A 541 17.56 16.48 2.29
N GLY A 542 18.16 16.32 1.11
CA GLY A 542 17.40 16.27 -0.16
C GLY A 542 17.15 14.81 -0.51
N ALA A 543 16.09 14.22 0.03
CA ALA A 543 15.83 12.78 0.09
C ALA A 543 17.05 12.03 0.67
N GLU A 544 17.18 10.72 0.49
CA GLU A 544 18.41 9.99 0.86
C GLU A 544 19.65 10.40 0.04
N THR A 545 19.49 11.24 -0.97
CA THR A 545 20.52 11.52 -1.97
C THR A 545 21.46 12.62 -1.55
N TYR A 546 20.98 13.83 -1.27
CA TYR A 546 21.83 14.98 -0.96
C TYR A 546 21.84 15.24 0.53
N LYS A 547 22.92 14.81 1.20
CA LYS A 547 23.04 14.82 2.66
C LYS A 547 23.83 16.00 3.19
N MET A 548 23.55 16.37 4.47
CA MET A 548 24.03 17.61 5.08
C MET A 548 23.67 18.81 4.19
N ALA A 549 22.45 18.78 3.68
CA ALA A 549 21.94 19.80 2.77
C ALA A 549 21.54 21.06 3.53
N ASN A 550 21.80 22.22 2.91
CA ASN A 550 21.34 23.51 3.39
C ASN A 550 20.15 23.96 2.51
N ASN A 551 19.00 24.18 3.10
CA ASN A 551 17.80 24.62 2.40
C ASN A 551 17.44 23.68 1.22
N ALA A 552 17.19 22.40 1.51
CA ALA A 552 16.78 21.44 0.50
C ALA A 552 15.42 21.81 -0.15
N ASN A 553 15.36 21.78 -1.48
CA ASN A 553 14.16 22.16 -2.23
C ASN A 553 12.98 21.19 -1.97
N SER A 554 13.23 19.91 -1.67
CA SER A 554 12.19 18.96 -1.26
C SER A 554 11.47 19.47 -0.01
N THR A 555 12.23 19.83 1.02
CA THR A 555 11.74 20.34 2.30
C THR A 555 11.05 21.70 2.14
N ILE A 556 11.66 22.62 1.43
CA ILE A 556 11.07 23.97 1.16
C ILE A 556 9.71 23.81 0.48
N SER A 557 9.63 22.97 -0.55
CA SER A 557 8.38 22.74 -1.29
C SER A 557 7.29 22.16 -0.40
N ALA A 558 7.64 21.18 0.44
CA ALA A 558 6.73 20.61 1.43
C ALA A 558 6.14 21.69 2.34
N LEU A 559 7.00 22.47 2.98
CA LEU A 559 6.60 23.53 3.91
C LEU A 559 5.71 24.57 3.24
N GLN A 560 6.05 25.02 2.01
CA GLN A 560 5.27 26.01 1.25
C GLN A 560 3.87 25.46 0.90
N VAL A 561 3.80 24.26 0.35
CA VAL A 561 2.54 23.67 -0.14
C VAL A 561 1.60 23.34 1.02
N ILE A 562 2.07 22.64 2.05
CA ILE A 562 1.27 22.25 3.20
C ILE A 562 0.77 23.47 3.97
N THR A 563 1.63 24.47 4.22
CA THR A 563 1.22 25.72 4.90
C THR A 563 0.16 26.45 4.10
N LYS A 564 0.31 26.57 2.78
CA LYS A 564 -0.66 27.21 1.89
C LYS A 564 -2.00 26.47 1.88
N GLN A 565 -2.00 25.13 1.80
CA GLN A 565 -3.22 24.33 1.80
C GLN A 565 -3.98 24.46 3.13
N LEU A 566 -3.28 24.45 4.29
CA LEU A 566 -3.92 24.71 5.58
C LEU A 566 -4.53 26.11 5.66
N LEU A 567 -3.84 27.14 5.18
CA LEU A 567 -4.35 28.52 5.18
C LEU A 567 -5.57 28.73 4.26
N ASN A 568 -5.80 27.81 3.32
CA ASN A 568 -7.01 27.80 2.48
C ASN A 568 -8.22 27.13 3.15
N LEU A 569 -8.06 26.51 4.30
CA LEU A 569 -9.15 25.96 5.08
C LEU A 569 -10.05 27.09 5.63
N SER A 570 -11.34 26.80 5.77
CA SER A 570 -12.30 27.77 6.32
C SER A 570 -12.03 28.05 7.82
N SER A 571 -12.52 29.17 8.31
CA SER A 571 -12.44 29.52 9.73
C SER A 571 -13.21 28.56 10.68
N LYS A 572 -14.03 27.66 10.12
CA LYS A 572 -14.67 26.58 10.88
C LYS A 572 -13.74 25.37 11.06
N GLU A 573 -12.78 25.22 10.17
CA GLU A 573 -11.86 24.08 10.13
C GLU A 573 -10.49 24.40 10.74
N LEU A 574 -10.04 25.65 10.63
CA LEU A 574 -8.77 26.13 11.17
C LEU A 574 -9.01 27.21 12.21
N SER A 575 -8.47 27.06 13.41
CA SER A 575 -8.58 28.07 14.47
C SER A 575 -7.89 29.39 14.08
N LYS A 576 -8.33 30.49 14.68
CA LYS A 576 -7.68 31.81 14.48
C LYS A 576 -6.23 31.80 14.97
N GLU A 577 -5.95 31.09 16.05
CA GLU A 577 -4.60 30.94 16.62
C GLU A 577 -3.69 30.22 15.63
N ASP A 578 -4.13 29.06 15.12
CA ASP A 578 -3.39 28.29 14.14
C ASP A 578 -3.18 29.06 12.84
N SER A 579 -4.22 29.75 12.36
CA SER A 579 -4.12 30.61 11.17
C SER A 579 -3.07 31.71 11.35
N ASN A 580 -3.02 32.36 12.53
CA ASN A 580 -2.03 33.39 12.80
C ASN A 580 -0.61 32.81 12.89
N TYR A 581 -0.46 31.64 13.54
CA TYR A 581 0.81 30.91 13.60
C TYR A 581 1.30 30.56 12.17
N LEU A 582 0.43 29.98 11.34
CA LEU A 582 0.78 29.57 9.98
C LEU A 582 1.14 30.75 9.08
N LYS A 583 0.45 31.90 9.21
CA LYS A 583 0.84 33.14 8.48
C LYS A 583 2.24 33.60 8.88
N GLY A 584 2.56 33.59 10.16
CA GLY A 584 3.90 33.92 10.64
C GLY A 584 4.94 32.90 10.20
N PHE A 585 4.61 31.59 10.19
CA PHE A 585 5.49 30.55 9.72
C PHE A 585 5.77 30.65 8.22
N GLN A 586 4.74 30.93 7.42
CA GLN A 586 4.88 31.12 5.96
C GLN A 586 5.94 32.16 5.60
N THR A 587 6.05 33.26 6.35
CA THR A 587 7.07 34.29 6.10
C THR A 587 8.50 33.86 6.43
N ARG A 588 8.64 32.79 7.21
CA ARG A 588 9.96 32.24 7.58
C ARG A 588 10.45 31.12 6.66
N ILE A 589 9.60 30.60 5.76
CA ILE A 589 10.01 29.57 4.80
C ILE A 589 10.94 30.17 3.75
N PRO A 590 12.16 29.61 3.55
CA PRO A 590 13.08 30.14 2.57
C PRO A 590 12.58 29.92 1.12
N PRO A 591 13.07 30.71 0.14
CA PRO A 591 12.78 30.48 -1.28
C PRO A 591 13.47 29.22 -1.82
N LEU A 592 12.97 28.71 -2.95
CA LEU A 592 13.61 27.62 -3.69
C LEU A 592 14.97 28.04 -4.24
N ASN A 593 15.84 27.07 -4.42
CA ASN A 593 17.19 27.25 -4.95
C ASN A 593 17.26 26.81 -6.41
N PHE A 594 18.12 27.47 -7.18
CA PHE A 594 18.35 27.21 -8.61
C PHE A 594 19.83 27.03 -8.87
N ARG A 595 20.14 26.34 -9.95
CA ARG A 595 21.49 26.24 -10.51
C ARG A 595 21.46 26.35 -12.04
N THR A 596 22.63 26.44 -12.68
CA THR A 596 22.70 26.63 -14.13
C THR A 596 23.54 25.52 -14.78
N PHE A 597 23.02 24.94 -15.85
CA PHE A 597 23.73 24.00 -16.71
C PHE A 597 23.62 24.49 -18.16
N ASP A 598 24.75 24.62 -18.85
CA ASP A 598 24.81 25.06 -20.26
C ASP A 598 23.98 26.32 -20.54
N GLY A 599 23.98 27.27 -19.61
CA GLY A 599 23.20 28.51 -19.71
C GLY A 599 21.71 28.39 -19.36
N HIS A 600 21.23 27.19 -19.04
CA HIS A 600 19.83 26.94 -18.66
C HIS A 600 19.64 26.93 -17.14
N THR A 601 18.67 27.70 -16.66
CA THR A 601 18.28 27.66 -15.25
C THR A 601 17.55 26.34 -14.94
N THR A 602 17.96 25.67 -13.88
CA THR A 602 17.41 24.42 -13.39
C THR A 602 17.09 24.51 -11.89
N LEU A 603 16.19 23.67 -11.39
CA LEU A 603 15.96 23.50 -9.97
C LEU A 603 17.18 22.84 -9.33
N ALA A 604 17.68 23.38 -8.23
CA ALA A 604 18.74 22.74 -7.45
C ALA A 604 18.16 21.75 -6.44
N PRO A 605 18.89 20.72 -6.02
CA PRO A 605 18.44 19.85 -4.93
C PRO A 605 18.41 20.58 -3.57
N ALA A 606 19.33 21.51 -3.36
CA ALA A 606 19.48 22.34 -2.18
C ALA A 606 20.34 23.58 -2.52
N LYS A 607 20.51 24.50 -1.56
CA LYS A 607 21.46 25.61 -1.68
C LYS A 607 22.92 25.12 -1.73
N SER A 608 23.24 24.11 -0.90
CA SER A 608 24.50 23.38 -0.86
C SER A 608 24.32 22.06 -0.13
N TRP A 609 25.26 21.14 -0.31
CA TRP A 609 25.28 19.81 0.37
C TRP A 609 26.73 19.34 0.50
N GLU A 610 26.96 18.36 1.39
CA GLU A 610 28.31 17.85 1.63
C GLU A 610 28.60 16.55 0.88
N ARG A 611 27.59 15.70 0.68
CA ARG A 611 27.75 14.40 0.02
C ARG A 611 26.51 13.95 -0.73
N ILE A 612 26.70 13.03 -1.67
CA ILE A 612 25.65 12.34 -2.43
C ILE A 612 25.71 10.86 -2.08
N ASN A 613 24.67 10.32 -1.48
CA ASN A 613 24.62 8.94 -0.98
C ASN A 613 23.77 8.00 -1.83
N ASN A 614 22.70 8.49 -2.46
CA ASN A 614 21.76 7.69 -3.22
C ASN A 614 21.61 8.23 -4.65
N SER A 615 20.59 7.82 -5.35
CA SER A 615 20.36 8.15 -6.76
C SER A 615 18.92 8.63 -7.05
N GLU A 616 18.26 9.25 -6.07
CA GLU A 616 17.00 9.95 -6.29
C GLU A 616 17.23 11.30 -6.98
N VAL A 617 16.15 11.90 -7.44
CA VAL A 617 16.15 13.18 -8.16
C VAL A 617 15.29 14.21 -7.39
N PRO A 618 15.66 14.59 -6.14
CA PRO A 618 14.84 15.47 -5.31
C PRO A 618 14.74 16.90 -5.86
N GLN A 619 15.62 17.31 -6.77
CA GLN A 619 15.46 18.56 -7.53
C GLN A 619 14.17 18.59 -8.38
N LEU A 620 13.54 17.45 -8.68
CA LEU A 620 12.23 17.36 -9.34
C LEU A 620 11.06 17.15 -8.36
N TYR A 621 11.29 17.12 -7.05
CA TYR A 621 10.19 17.05 -6.08
C TYR A 621 9.29 18.28 -6.08
N PRO A 622 9.74 19.52 -6.42
CA PRO A 622 8.83 20.62 -6.69
C PRO A 622 7.82 20.35 -7.83
N VAL A 623 8.11 19.37 -8.74
CA VAL A 623 7.18 18.90 -9.79
C VAL A 623 6.23 17.83 -9.21
N TYR A 624 6.78 16.83 -8.52
CA TYR A 624 6.03 15.78 -7.85
C TYR A 624 6.78 15.31 -6.59
N PRO A 625 6.11 15.23 -5.43
CA PRO A 625 4.66 15.32 -5.22
C PRO A 625 4.09 16.75 -5.11
N TRP A 626 4.94 17.77 -4.99
CA TRP A 626 4.50 19.08 -4.50
C TRP A 626 3.72 19.92 -5.53
N GLY A 627 3.85 19.66 -6.82
CA GLY A 627 3.04 20.31 -7.86
C GLY A 627 3.20 21.84 -7.95
N ILE A 628 4.36 22.36 -7.56
CA ILE A 628 4.72 23.79 -7.73
C ILE A 628 4.97 24.05 -9.21
N TYR A 629 5.65 23.15 -9.90
CA TYR A 629 5.93 23.14 -11.32
C TYR A 629 5.15 22.04 -12.04
N GLY A 630 4.85 22.25 -13.30
CA GLY A 630 4.14 21.27 -14.14
C GLY A 630 3.29 21.96 -15.21
N ILE A 631 2.54 21.17 -15.99
CA ILE A 631 1.64 21.70 -17.02
C ILE A 631 0.63 22.67 -16.42
N GLY A 632 0.47 23.85 -17.04
CA GLY A 632 -0.43 24.90 -16.59
C GLY A 632 -0.01 25.57 -15.27
N LYS A 633 1.23 25.35 -14.83
CA LYS A 633 1.86 26.05 -13.70
C LYS A 633 2.86 27.09 -14.22
N PRO A 634 3.16 28.12 -13.42
CA PRO A 634 4.22 29.08 -13.79
C PRO A 634 5.56 28.38 -13.99
N ASP A 635 6.34 28.89 -14.95
CA ASP A 635 7.75 28.53 -15.16
C ASP A 635 7.99 27.02 -15.36
N LEU A 636 7.13 26.35 -16.16
CA LEU A 636 7.33 24.96 -16.57
C LEU A 636 8.70 24.74 -17.23
N GLU A 637 9.23 25.78 -17.89
CA GLU A 637 10.51 25.72 -18.59
C GLU A 637 11.68 25.38 -17.68
N THR A 638 11.76 25.95 -16.49
CA THR A 638 12.80 25.64 -15.48
C THR A 638 12.76 24.15 -15.07
N ALA A 639 11.57 23.58 -14.93
CA ALA A 639 11.42 22.16 -14.60
C ALA A 639 11.80 21.25 -15.80
N LEU A 640 11.45 21.65 -17.03
CA LEU A 640 11.89 20.96 -18.25
C LEU A 640 13.40 21.06 -18.43
N ASN A 641 14.01 22.20 -18.13
CA ASN A 641 15.44 22.38 -18.15
C ASN A 641 16.13 21.47 -17.11
N THR A 642 15.56 21.32 -15.91
CA THR A 642 16.05 20.38 -14.89
C THR A 642 16.05 18.96 -15.42
N TRP A 643 14.96 18.51 -16.06
CA TRP A 643 14.89 17.19 -16.69
C TRP A 643 15.94 17.03 -17.80
N LYS A 644 16.15 18.04 -18.61
CA LYS A 644 16.95 17.96 -19.85
C LYS A 644 18.45 18.20 -19.63
N TYR A 645 18.83 19.11 -18.73
CA TYR A 645 20.20 19.60 -18.62
C TYR A 645 20.89 19.32 -17.29
N ASP A 646 20.12 19.06 -16.22
CA ASP A 646 20.71 18.73 -14.92
C ASP A 646 21.43 17.36 -14.98
N THR A 647 22.74 17.39 -14.82
CA THR A 647 23.59 16.20 -14.99
C THR A 647 23.30 15.10 -13.98
N ASP A 648 22.94 15.47 -12.73
CA ASP A 648 22.57 14.49 -11.72
C ASP A 648 21.20 13.88 -12.03
N ALA A 649 20.22 14.69 -12.45
CA ALA A 649 18.91 14.20 -12.85
C ALA A 649 18.99 13.22 -14.03
N ILE A 650 19.90 13.48 -14.99
CA ILE A 650 20.16 12.58 -16.12
C ILE A 650 20.82 11.29 -15.62
N LYS A 651 21.84 11.39 -14.77
CA LYS A 651 22.64 10.26 -14.27
C LYS A 651 21.81 9.29 -13.42
N PHE A 652 20.93 9.81 -12.58
CA PHE A 652 20.17 9.03 -11.61
C PHE A 652 18.84 8.48 -12.15
N ARG A 653 18.48 8.80 -13.37
CA ARG A 653 17.22 8.43 -14.00
C ARG A 653 17.05 6.91 -14.16
N SER A 654 15.94 6.38 -13.69
CA SER A 654 15.66 4.93 -13.72
C SER A 654 14.16 4.64 -13.56
N HIS A 655 13.77 3.41 -13.87
CA HIS A 655 12.41 2.89 -13.65
C HIS A 655 12.35 1.87 -12.48
N VAL A 656 13.47 1.49 -11.89
CA VAL A 656 13.57 0.38 -10.93
C VAL A 656 13.05 0.80 -9.54
N GLY A 657 12.28 -0.10 -8.90
CA GLY A 657 11.82 0.08 -7.51
C GLY A 657 11.04 1.38 -7.29
N TRP A 658 11.41 2.15 -6.27
CA TRP A 658 10.79 3.41 -5.86
C TRP A 658 11.08 4.61 -6.77
N LYS A 659 11.84 4.47 -7.84
CA LYS A 659 12.12 5.58 -8.78
C LYS A 659 10.83 6.18 -9.36
N GLN A 660 10.83 7.52 -9.50
CA GLN A 660 9.67 8.33 -9.87
C GLN A 660 9.81 9.00 -11.26
N ASP A 661 10.81 8.64 -12.04
CA ASP A 661 11.11 9.31 -13.32
C ASP A 661 9.96 9.21 -14.33
N ASN A 662 9.17 8.13 -14.29
CA ASN A 662 7.94 8.01 -15.06
C ASN A 662 6.88 9.05 -14.66
N ILE A 663 6.83 9.41 -13.37
CA ILE A 663 5.90 10.41 -12.84
C ILE A 663 6.36 11.82 -13.24
N PHE A 664 7.64 12.12 -13.07
CA PHE A 664 8.20 13.40 -13.47
C PHE A 664 7.99 13.65 -14.96
N ALA A 665 8.31 12.68 -15.82
CA ALA A 665 8.08 12.78 -17.27
C ALA A 665 6.60 13.05 -17.60
N ALA A 666 5.68 12.36 -16.94
CA ALA A 666 4.24 12.56 -17.14
C ALA A 666 3.79 13.97 -16.71
N ARG A 667 4.22 14.43 -15.53
CA ARG A 667 3.90 15.77 -14.99
C ARG A 667 4.45 16.92 -15.83
N LEU A 668 5.57 16.69 -16.48
CA LEU A 668 6.21 17.63 -17.39
C LEU A 668 5.63 17.58 -18.83
N GLY A 669 4.71 16.67 -19.12
CA GLY A 669 4.09 16.52 -20.43
C GLY A 669 4.99 15.88 -21.50
N LEU A 670 6.05 15.19 -21.07
CA LEU A 670 7.03 14.51 -21.92
C LEU A 670 6.49 13.13 -22.35
N THR A 671 5.65 13.12 -23.39
CA THR A 671 4.88 11.95 -23.81
C THR A 671 5.75 10.73 -24.09
N ASN A 672 6.84 10.88 -24.83
CA ASN A 672 7.69 9.74 -25.22
C ASN A 672 8.44 9.15 -24.03
N GLU A 673 8.97 10.00 -23.16
CA GLU A 673 9.67 9.61 -21.93
C GLU A 673 8.70 8.96 -20.93
N ALA A 674 7.53 9.55 -20.73
CA ALA A 674 6.49 9.00 -19.87
C ALA A 674 6.04 7.62 -20.37
N ALA A 675 5.81 7.46 -21.68
CA ALA A 675 5.48 6.17 -22.28
C ALA A 675 6.59 5.14 -22.06
N LYS A 676 7.84 5.51 -22.39
CA LYS A 676 9.03 4.65 -22.21
C LYS A 676 9.15 4.14 -20.76
N TYR A 677 9.13 5.04 -19.79
CA TYR A 677 9.33 4.65 -18.40
C TYR A 677 8.16 3.90 -17.80
N ASN A 678 6.91 4.19 -18.22
CA ASN A 678 5.74 3.42 -17.78
C ASN A 678 5.70 2.02 -18.40
N LEU A 679 6.09 1.84 -19.67
CA LEU A 679 6.23 0.51 -20.28
C LEU A 679 7.28 -0.34 -19.55
N LEU A 680 8.43 0.22 -19.20
CA LEU A 680 9.47 -0.45 -18.44
C LEU A 680 9.02 -0.81 -17.01
N LYS A 681 8.28 0.08 -16.37
CA LYS A 681 7.87 -0.05 -14.97
C LYS A 681 6.67 -0.97 -14.77
N MET A 682 5.68 -0.87 -15.66
CA MET A 682 4.42 -1.61 -15.57
C MET A 682 4.35 -2.82 -16.50
N GLY A 683 5.42 -3.14 -17.23
CA GLY A 683 5.53 -4.40 -17.98
C GLY A 683 5.47 -5.62 -17.07
N ASN A 684 5.27 -6.79 -17.66
CA ASN A 684 5.22 -8.04 -16.88
C ASN A 684 6.55 -8.28 -16.15
N SER A 685 6.46 -8.73 -14.90
CA SER A 685 7.60 -9.27 -14.18
C SER A 685 8.01 -10.64 -14.76
N ASP A 686 9.22 -11.12 -14.41
CA ASP A 686 9.67 -12.46 -14.78
C ASP A 686 8.98 -13.59 -13.98
N ARG A 687 7.97 -13.23 -13.16
CA ARG A 687 7.25 -14.17 -12.30
C ARG A 687 5.92 -14.57 -12.94
N ARG A 688 5.38 -15.71 -12.52
CA ARG A 688 4.14 -16.23 -13.05
C ARG A 688 2.95 -15.28 -12.86
N PHE A 689 2.89 -14.58 -11.69
CA PHE A 689 1.95 -13.48 -11.50
C PHE A 689 2.63 -12.18 -11.98
N PRO A 690 2.14 -11.57 -13.07
CA PRO A 690 2.92 -10.56 -13.79
C PRO A 690 3.16 -9.26 -13.01
N ALA A 691 2.37 -8.96 -12.00
CA ALA A 691 2.55 -7.80 -11.11
C ALA A 691 3.40 -8.09 -9.84
N PHE A 692 4.10 -9.24 -9.79
CA PHE A 692 5.05 -9.56 -8.73
C PHE A 692 6.46 -9.05 -9.08
N TRP A 693 6.59 -7.74 -9.27
CA TRP A 693 7.88 -7.09 -9.53
C TRP A 693 8.85 -7.22 -8.36
N GLY A 694 10.11 -7.00 -8.64
CA GLY A 694 11.18 -7.00 -7.66
C GLY A 694 12.19 -8.14 -7.84
N PRO A 695 13.21 -8.20 -6.95
CA PRO A 695 13.29 -7.45 -5.68
C PRO A 695 13.58 -5.94 -5.81
N GLY A 696 14.00 -5.44 -6.99
CA GLY A 696 14.44 -4.05 -7.13
C GLY A 696 15.51 -3.72 -6.09
N PHE A 697 15.26 -2.73 -5.26
CA PHE A 697 16.09 -2.38 -4.10
C PHE A 697 15.53 -2.94 -2.78
N ASP A 698 14.31 -3.49 -2.79
CA ASP A 698 13.57 -3.83 -1.58
C ASP A 698 13.23 -5.32 -1.46
N TRP A 699 12.07 -5.77 -1.95
CA TRP A 699 11.61 -7.15 -1.83
C TRP A 699 10.54 -7.49 -2.89
N VAL A 700 10.00 -8.73 -2.84
CA VAL A 700 8.98 -9.24 -3.79
C VAL A 700 7.71 -9.64 -3.04
N PRO A 701 6.53 -9.22 -3.56
CA PRO A 701 6.29 -8.22 -4.61
C PRO A 701 6.63 -6.80 -4.13
N ASP A 702 7.23 -6.01 -5.01
CA ASP A 702 7.63 -4.64 -4.71
C ASP A 702 6.43 -3.68 -4.90
N HIS A 703 5.79 -3.28 -3.78
CA HIS A 703 4.61 -2.42 -3.82
C HIS A 703 4.93 -0.96 -4.15
N ASN A 704 6.11 -0.47 -3.80
CA ASN A 704 6.48 0.89 -4.19
C ASN A 704 6.80 0.99 -5.70
N TRP A 705 7.29 -0.10 -6.31
CA TRP A 705 7.42 -0.20 -7.76
C TRP A 705 6.05 -0.10 -8.44
N GLY A 706 5.11 -0.96 -8.05
CA GLY A 706 3.74 -0.94 -8.60
C GLY A 706 3.03 0.38 -8.36
N GLY A 707 3.17 0.96 -7.17
CA GLY A 707 2.56 2.24 -6.82
C GLY A 707 3.07 3.40 -7.65
N SER A 708 4.40 3.54 -7.80
CA SER A 708 4.97 4.57 -8.68
C SER A 708 4.57 4.36 -10.15
N GLY A 709 4.40 3.11 -10.60
CA GLY A 709 3.86 2.79 -11.92
C GLY A 709 2.42 3.26 -12.10
N MET A 710 1.54 2.95 -11.12
CA MET A 710 0.15 3.43 -11.14
C MET A 710 0.07 4.96 -11.20
N ILE A 711 0.83 5.67 -10.37
CA ILE A 711 0.87 7.15 -10.37
C ILE A 711 1.27 7.66 -11.75
N GLY A 712 2.34 7.10 -12.34
CA GLY A 712 2.78 7.50 -13.67
C GLY A 712 1.69 7.36 -14.74
N MET A 713 0.96 6.24 -14.76
CA MET A 713 -0.16 6.05 -15.70
C MET A 713 -1.30 7.03 -15.44
N GLN A 714 -1.64 7.30 -14.17
CA GLN A 714 -2.66 8.29 -13.80
C GLN A 714 -2.27 9.70 -14.25
N GLU A 715 -0.99 10.08 -14.06
CA GLU A 715 -0.47 11.39 -14.43
C GLU A 715 -0.33 11.55 -15.96
N MET A 716 -0.15 10.48 -16.72
CA MET A 716 -0.20 10.53 -18.18
C MET A 716 -1.60 10.85 -18.72
N LEU A 717 -2.65 10.48 -17.98
CA LEU A 717 -4.05 10.58 -18.41
C LEU A 717 -4.76 11.83 -17.89
N LEU A 718 -4.50 12.22 -16.64
CA LEU A 718 -5.25 13.26 -15.94
C LEU A 718 -4.34 14.08 -15.02
N GLN A 719 -4.29 15.39 -15.23
CA GLN A 719 -3.63 16.35 -14.34
C GLN A 719 -4.53 17.55 -14.07
N GLU A 720 -4.19 18.34 -13.07
CA GLU A 720 -4.93 19.55 -12.72
C GLU A 720 -4.01 20.73 -12.43
N SER A 721 -4.43 21.90 -12.87
CA SER A 721 -3.81 23.17 -12.51
C SER A 721 -4.81 24.31 -12.63
N ASN A 722 -4.76 25.29 -11.71
CA ASN A 722 -5.58 26.49 -11.74
C ASN A 722 -7.10 26.21 -11.92
N GLY A 723 -7.60 25.13 -11.30
CA GLY A 723 -9.01 24.71 -11.41
C GLY A 723 -9.37 24.04 -12.75
N LYS A 724 -8.42 23.89 -13.69
CA LYS A 724 -8.61 23.18 -14.95
C LYS A 724 -8.17 21.72 -14.85
N ILE A 725 -8.84 20.86 -15.62
CA ILE A 725 -8.60 19.42 -15.72
C ILE A 725 -7.99 19.13 -17.09
N HIS A 726 -6.73 18.73 -17.09
CA HIS A 726 -5.97 18.42 -18.29
C HIS A 726 -6.09 16.93 -18.63
N LEU A 727 -6.74 16.61 -19.76
CA LEU A 727 -6.79 15.27 -20.29
C LEU A 727 -5.61 14.99 -21.21
N PHE A 728 -5.04 13.79 -21.07
CA PHE A 728 -3.95 13.28 -21.92
C PHE A 728 -2.69 14.17 -21.95
N PRO A 729 -2.24 14.69 -20.78
CA PRO A 729 -1.08 15.58 -20.74
C PRO A 729 0.21 14.92 -21.26
N ALA A 730 0.33 13.58 -21.13
CA ALA A 730 1.49 12.82 -21.60
C ALA A 730 1.11 11.44 -22.19
N TRP A 731 -0.09 11.28 -22.72
CA TRP A 731 -0.58 10.02 -23.30
C TRP A 731 -0.27 9.94 -24.80
N PRO A 732 0.31 8.81 -25.31
CA PRO A 732 0.51 8.61 -26.75
C PRO A 732 -0.82 8.50 -27.50
N LYS A 733 -0.96 9.24 -28.58
CA LYS A 733 -2.20 9.26 -29.39
C LYS A 733 -2.60 7.89 -29.92
N GLY A 734 -1.64 7.02 -30.20
CA GLY A 734 -1.87 5.67 -30.75
C GLY A 734 -2.25 4.62 -29.69
N TRP A 735 -2.34 4.99 -28.41
CA TRP A 735 -2.73 4.07 -27.36
C TRP A 735 -4.21 4.23 -27.02
N ASP A 736 -5.01 3.24 -27.35
CA ASP A 736 -6.41 3.21 -26.93
C ASP A 736 -6.51 3.04 -25.43
N VAL A 737 -7.46 3.78 -24.82
CA VAL A 737 -7.67 3.71 -23.37
C VAL A 737 -9.12 4.03 -23.01
N HIS A 738 -9.66 3.32 -22.05
CA HIS A 738 -10.86 3.70 -21.31
C HIS A 738 -10.50 3.80 -19.84
N PHE A 739 -10.63 4.98 -19.27
CA PHE A 739 -10.29 5.20 -17.88
C PHE A 739 -11.39 5.95 -17.11
N LYS A 740 -11.42 5.72 -15.81
CA LYS A 740 -12.20 6.48 -14.82
C LYS A 740 -11.30 6.83 -13.67
N LEU A 741 -11.08 8.12 -13.45
CA LEU A 741 -10.23 8.69 -12.41
C LEU A 741 -10.93 9.83 -11.68
N HIS A 742 -10.37 10.27 -10.58
CA HIS A 742 -10.87 11.35 -9.74
C HIS A 742 -10.00 12.59 -9.87
N ALA A 743 -10.63 13.75 -9.73
CA ALA A 743 -10.05 15.07 -9.71
C ALA A 743 -10.58 15.85 -8.51
N THR A 744 -9.98 17.01 -8.21
CA THR A 744 -10.41 17.86 -7.08
C THR A 744 -11.87 18.28 -7.19
N GLN A 745 -12.43 18.82 -6.09
CA GLN A 745 -13.83 19.23 -5.98
C GLN A 745 -14.81 18.07 -6.21
N ASN A 746 -14.49 16.89 -5.67
CA ASN A 746 -15.30 15.67 -5.77
C ASN A 746 -15.69 15.34 -7.22
N THR A 747 -14.73 15.46 -8.13
CA THR A 747 -14.98 15.29 -9.57
C THR A 747 -14.56 13.88 -10.02
N THR A 748 -15.45 13.18 -10.71
CA THR A 748 -15.16 11.94 -11.42
C THR A 748 -15.05 12.21 -12.92
N VAL A 749 -14.01 11.70 -13.54
CA VAL A 749 -13.68 11.86 -14.96
C VAL A 749 -13.61 10.48 -15.60
N GLU A 750 -14.56 10.17 -16.52
CA GLU A 750 -14.56 8.93 -17.30
C GLU A 750 -14.40 9.25 -18.77
N VAL A 751 -13.36 8.67 -19.40
CA VAL A 751 -12.99 9.00 -20.79
C VAL A 751 -12.64 7.73 -21.54
N GLU A 752 -13.12 7.65 -22.79
CA GLU A 752 -12.72 6.61 -23.75
C GLU A 752 -12.09 7.25 -24.99
N LEU A 753 -10.85 6.83 -25.28
CA LEU A 753 -10.07 7.22 -26.44
C LEU A 753 -9.88 5.97 -27.33
N VAL A 754 -10.30 6.04 -28.61
CA VAL A 754 -10.15 4.95 -29.57
C VAL A 754 -9.64 5.49 -30.89
N ASN A 755 -8.54 4.92 -31.42
CA ASN A 755 -7.88 5.36 -32.63
C ASN A 755 -7.53 6.88 -32.63
N GLY A 756 -7.16 7.42 -31.46
CA GLY A 756 -6.84 8.83 -31.28
C GLY A 756 -8.04 9.79 -31.29
N GLU A 757 -9.26 9.25 -31.21
CA GLU A 757 -10.50 10.03 -31.14
C GLU A 757 -11.21 9.80 -29.81
N LEU A 758 -11.68 10.90 -29.22
CA LEU A 758 -12.46 10.87 -27.99
C LEU A 758 -13.87 10.32 -28.26
N LYS A 759 -14.22 9.17 -27.71
CA LYS A 759 -15.54 8.51 -27.89
C LYS A 759 -16.49 8.76 -26.73
N VAL A 760 -15.97 8.77 -25.49
CA VAL A 760 -16.74 9.02 -24.28
C VAL A 760 -16.09 10.12 -23.49
N LEU A 761 -16.88 11.05 -22.98
CA LEU A 761 -16.45 12.05 -21.99
C LEU A 761 -17.60 12.25 -20.99
N LYS A 762 -17.47 11.68 -19.81
CA LYS A 762 -18.42 11.83 -18.71
C LYS A 762 -17.73 12.47 -17.52
N ILE A 763 -18.26 13.59 -17.08
CA ILE A 763 -17.76 14.34 -15.94
C ILE A 763 -18.87 14.45 -14.90
N ILE A 764 -18.57 14.17 -13.65
CA ILE A 764 -19.48 14.32 -12.52
C ILE A 764 -18.74 15.13 -11.45
N PRO A 765 -19.27 16.29 -11.04
CA PRO A 765 -20.48 16.95 -11.52
C PRO A 765 -20.32 17.56 -12.92
N GLU A 766 -21.42 17.66 -13.70
CA GLU A 766 -21.38 18.03 -15.11
C GLU A 766 -20.90 19.48 -15.36
N GLU A 767 -21.11 20.38 -14.42
CA GLU A 767 -20.62 21.76 -14.46
C GLU A 767 -19.09 21.87 -14.56
N ARG A 768 -18.35 20.85 -14.16
CA ARG A 768 -16.88 20.76 -14.31
C ARG A 768 -16.43 20.48 -15.74
N LYS A 769 -17.37 20.15 -16.64
CA LYS A 769 -17.05 19.89 -18.06
C LYS A 769 -16.43 21.11 -18.76
N LYS A 770 -16.79 22.34 -18.32
CA LYS A 770 -16.20 23.60 -18.79
C LYS A 770 -14.73 23.79 -18.41
N ASP A 771 -14.24 23.00 -17.45
CA ASP A 771 -12.86 23.07 -16.96
C ASP A 771 -11.93 22.10 -17.67
N ILE A 772 -12.46 21.29 -18.60
CA ILE A 772 -11.69 20.29 -19.36
C ILE A 772 -10.85 20.97 -20.44
N ILE A 773 -9.57 20.62 -20.46
CA ILE A 773 -8.62 20.94 -21.53
C ILE A 773 -8.04 19.65 -22.08
N ASN A 774 -8.30 19.34 -23.35
CA ASN A 774 -7.72 18.17 -24.01
C ASN A 774 -6.35 18.51 -24.58
N LEU A 775 -5.31 17.81 -24.14
CA LEU A 775 -3.90 18.02 -24.50
C LEU A 775 -3.33 16.96 -25.47
N LEU A 776 -4.16 16.00 -25.92
CA LEU A 776 -3.71 14.85 -26.73
C LEU A 776 -2.90 15.24 -27.98
N ASN A 777 -3.25 16.35 -28.64
CA ASN A 777 -2.63 16.82 -29.87
C ASN A 777 -1.76 18.08 -29.68
N LYS A 778 -1.52 18.50 -28.43
CA LYS A 778 -0.75 19.69 -28.12
C LYS A 778 0.76 19.42 -28.18
N SER A 779 1.49 20.30 -28.86
CA SER A 779 2.95 20.29 -28.87
C SER A 779 3.52 20.62 -27.47
N ALA A 780 4.80 20.35 -27.24
CA ALA A 780 5.47 20.75 -26.00
C ALA A 780 5.39 22.28 -25.78
N GLU A 781 5.58 23.08 -26.83
CA GLU A 781 5.48 24.54 -26.79
C GLU A 781 4.07 25.02 -26.41
N GLU A 782 3.03 24.41 -26.98
CA GLU A 782 1.65 24.71 -26.60
C GLU A 782 1.34 24.35 -25.13
N LYS A 783 1.96 23.28 -24.59
CA LYS A 783 1.81 22.89 -23.19
C LYS A 783 2.53 23.86 -22.25
N ILE A 784 3.69 24.39 -22.64
CA ILE A 784 4.43 25.42 -21.88
C ILE A 784 3.60 26.71 -21.77
N ASN A 785 2.90 27.09 -22.82
CA ASN A 785 2.14 28.34 -22.92
C ASN A 785 0.72 28.23 -22.36
N LEU A 786 0.32 27.13 -21.73
CA LEU A 786 -0.96 27.00 -21.04
C LEU A 786 -0.99 27.93 -19.80
N LYS A 787 -1.93 28.89 -19.82
CA LYS A 787 -2.18 29.83 -18.71
C LYS A 787 -3.37 29.38 -17.85
#